data_6bbcf5ec0827d6a1e8c99f8a19590b32
#
_entry.id   6bbcf5ec0827d6a1e8c99f8a19590b32
#
_cell.length_a   1.000
_cell.length_b   1.000
_cell.length_c   1.000
_cell.angle_alpha   90.00
_cell.angle_beta   90.00
_cell.angle_gamma   90.00
#
_symmetry.space_group_name_H-M   'P 1'
#
loop_
_entity.id
_entity.type
_entity.pdbx_description
1 polymer ?
#
loop_
_entity_poly.entity_id
_entity_poly.type
_entity_poly.pdbx_seq_one_letter_code
_entity_poly.pdbx_strand_id
1 'polypeptide(L)'
;MVVSKVAQKVPRSPGVEEVTAQDNSFSNQIVVLFSAPLLTEDLLPVENLSIKTEIEALTSVLEEISQPIAVEIVVKVATSKSLQDVLSHRVKPLIIHFIGHGMREGDSTALVLEDEAGITRSFTEEELEIALSNHQQAPCQLALLNACHSEKLAQAFVKAGVSHVIAVNAEDKILDLAARCFSRRLYQALFNQDSVADSFLLSRNAVKLDDQLKKLFNSQTFQQGVNFEEAFKFKLLPQTNHKQSLIIEPADTHSVIYPQWSNTNIPRENPNFVGRRQEIHQVIKVLVESDQRCLALHGMGGIGKTALAYAIGQWLHERSRYKHGVWFISLRDTDSVGTLITKIKQELELSTFALERELRDSRVFLILDDLDKLIEKESDQLIELLNSLLEQCPKLRLLLTCRDSLVRDLVYCQQQEVCSMAASETRQIFIKYAPSQSQWGKNDDLIADFNLLVKFLDGYPLAIKLAASYMAQTQSTLKMLCEDLEIEPLEVLETYSPQQRKERSLRITLERSFEMLSVEAQDIFPLLAFFPSGLSRDLARAIWGSSGNRALLELFKFSMAEKSLTASDWRVNLPEPARIYAQSKLLHKRGIEYLAPQALDFYQDNFCDQVIKLFDNGDAHHGQQLLVQENSNLIYFLEWGYDHELSSDQICRSARITASLSPYWHWLEPNQEPLNRLDLALAAAQKNQDQEGEYLVINAIAALASREEFKEIQSLVQESDKLKAFEFTSVTVNRRGEEIKREAKQAKYFREILPNDVPLDMVYIPGGKFMMGSPEKEGYDNEKPQHLVSISPFLMGKYPITQAQWKAIASRTDLKVERDLNPNPAYFQDSQDSDHRPVEKVSWYDAVEFCQRLSRHTVREYRLPSEAEWEYACRAGTTTPFHFGETITDQLANYNANHAFAYEAKGEYRRETIRVDLFPSNAFGLYDMHGNVWEWCEDDWHCNYEGAPTDGSPWLDENDNPSQKTGSAVLRGGSWIYVPRYCRSASRVINIAERDVIVNYFGFRVVCAFGRILQ
;
A
#
# COMPACT_ATOMS: atom_id res chain seq x y z
N MET A 1 17.39 31.59 -17.74
CA MET A 1 17.90 30.72 -18.80
C MET A 1 18.16 29.39 -18.18
N VAL A 2 17.29 28.45 -18.52
CA VAL A 2 17.22 27.12 -17.93
C VAL A 2 18.05 26.19 -18.76
N VAL A 3 18.93 25.42 -18.13
CA VAL A 3 19.66 24.35 -18.78
C VAL A 3 18.92 23.07 -18.49
N SER A 4 18.14 22.57 -19.48
CA SER A 4 17.64 21.23 -19.53
C SER A 4 18.80 20.30 -19.88
N LYS A 5 19.14 19.36 -19.00
CA LYS A 5 19.96 18.20 -19.37
C LYS A 5 19.07 17.01 -19.65
N VAL A 6 19.02 16.65 -20.90
CA VAL A 6 18.47 15.42 -21.45
C VAL A 6 19.29 14.24 -20.94
N ALA A 7 18.66 13.33 -20.22
CA ALA A 7 19.24 12.03 -19.95
C ALA A 7 19.19 11.19 -21.22
N GLN A 8 20.34 10.89 -21.80
CA GLN A 8 20.45 9.99 -22.94
C GLN A 8 20.09 8.55 -22.52
N LYS A 9 19.07 8.00 -23.16
CA LYS A 9 18.71 6.57 -23.09
C LYS A 9 19.84 5.76 -23.70
N VAL A 10 20.41 4.85 -22.92
CA VAL A 10 21.27 3.77 -23.43
C VAL A 10 20.34 2.58 -23.75
N PRO A 11 20.36 2.03 -24.98
CA PRO A 11 19.53 0.89 -25.32
C PRO A 11 20.06 -0.40 -24.67
N ARG A 12 19.17 -1.21 -24.10
CA ARG A 12 19.48 -2.55 -23.58
C ARG A 12 19.79 -3.48 -24.76
N SER A 13 20.97 -4.05 -24.78
CA SER A 13 21.32 -5.23 -25.57
C SER A 13 21.03 -6.50 -24.77
N PRO A 14 20.48 -7.58 -25.39
CA PRO A 14 20.30 -8.85 -24.72
C PRO A 14 21.63 -9.62 -24.65
N GLY A 15 21.91 -10.19 -23.46
CA GLY A 15 22.98 -11.15 -23.26
C GLY A 15 24.31 -10.48 -22.88
N VAL A 16 24.51 -10.28 -21.57
CA VAL A 16 25.85 -10.07 -21.05
C VAL A 16 26.29 -11.39 -20.46
N GLU A 17 27.10 -12.13 -21.24
CA GLU A 17 28.08 -13.09 -20.70
C GLU A 17 28.92 -12.38 -19.65
N GLU A 18 29.27 -13.10 -18.59
CA GLU A 18 30.27 -12.68 -17.62
C GLU A 18 31.53 -12.22 -18.36
N VAL A 19 31.66 -10.93 -18.53
CA VAL A 19 32.94 -10.33 -18.91
C VAL A 19 33.84 -10.47 -17.70
N THR A 20 34.71 -11.46 -17.76
CA THR A 20 35.89 -11.53 -16.90
C THR A 20 36.51 -10.15 -16.85
N ALA A 21 36.68 -9.63 -15.60
CA ALA A 21 37.30 -8.34 -15.34
C ALA A 21 38.60 -8.21 -16.11
N GLN A 22 38.57 -7.50 -17.22
CA GLN A 22 39.79 -6.93 -17.78
C GLN A 22 40.25 -5.85 -16.81
N ASP A 23 41.50 -5.98 -16.34
CA ASP A 23 42.22 -5.04 -15.52
C ASP A 23 42.30 -3.63 -16.19
N ASN A 24 41.25 -2.85 -16.06
CA ASN A 24 41.33 -1.41 -16.22
C ASN A 24 41.72 -0.81 -14.85
N SER A 25 42.98 -0.87 -14.52
CA SER A 25 43.54 -0.21 -13.34
C SER A 25 43.55 1.29 -13.60
N PHE A 26 42.58 2.02 -13.08
CA PHE A 26 42.68 3.49 -13.00
C PHE A 26 43.76 3.83 -11.94
N SER A 27 44.76 4.58 -12.34
CA SER A 27 45.82 5.01 -11.42
C SER A 27 45.39 6.12 -10.48
N ASN A 28 44.36 6.92 -10.84
CA ASN A 28 43.82 8.02 -10.03
C ASN A 28 42.58 7.59 -9.26
N GLN A 29 42.69 6.62 -8.38
CA GLN A 29 41.53 6.14 -7.57
C GLN A 29 41.51 6.86 -6.21
N ILE A 30 40.32 7.36 -5.83
CA ILE A 30 40.05 7.86 -4.47
C ILE A 30 39.16 6.81 -3.77
N VAL A 31 39.66 6.22 -2.70
CA VAL A 31 38.91 5.31 -1.88
C VAL A 31 38.39 6.04 -0.64
N VAL A 32 37.08 6.21 -0.55
CA VAL A 32 36.42 6.76 0.62
C VAL A 32 35.93 5.62 1.49
N LEU A 33 36.44 5.54 2.69
CA LEU A 33 36.05 4.61 3.75
C LEU A 33 35.23 5.40 4.75
N PHE A 34 33.94 5.07 4.88
CA PHE A 34 33.08 5.77 5.83
C PHE A 34 32.55 4.84 6.94
N SER A 35 32.39 5.41 8.13
CA SER A 35 31.79 4.75 9.29
C SER A 35 30.79 5.67 9.96
N ALA A 36 29.53 5.26 9.94
CA ALA A 36 28.42 5.94 10.61
C ALA A 36 27.57 4.91 11.36
N PRO A 37 28.11 4.28 12.41
CA PRO A 37 27.42 3.27 13.18
C PRO A 37 26.19 3.85 13.86
N LEU A 38 25.18 3.01 14.09
CA LEU A 38 23.94 3.34 14.79
C LEU A 38 24.17 3.43 16.29
N LEU A 39 24.85 2.44 16.83
CA LEU A 39 25.03 2.24 18.28
C LEU A 39 26.48 1.95 18.62
N THR A 40 26.87 2.27 19.88
CA THR A 40 28.09 1.77 20.48
C THR A 40 27.97 0.28 20.82
N GLU A 41 29.08 -0.35 21.24
CA GLU A 41 29.10 -1.73 21.77
C GLU A 41 28.15 -1.89 22.96
N ASP A 42 27.98 -0.84 23.78
CA ASP A 42 27.04 -0.77 24.90
C ASP A 42 25.60 -0.45 24.48
N LEU A 43 25.29 -0.48 23.20
CA LEU A 43 23.99 -0.16 22.60
C LEU A 43 23.51 1.27 22.84
N LEU A 44 24.43 2.22 23.03
CA LEU A 44 24.11 3.66 23.12
C LEU A 44 24.15 4.31 21.73
N PRO A 45 23.25 5.26 21.43
CA PRO A 45 23.21 5.95 20.14
C PRO A 45 24.48 6.75 19.83
N VAL A 46 25.02 6.60 18.62
CA VAL A 46 26.17 7.38 18.10
C VAL A 46 25.68 8.63 17.35
N GLU A 47 26.45 9.72 17.32
CA GLU A 47 26.08 10.92 16.57
C GLU A 47 26.06 10.67 15.04
N ASN A 48 25.14 11.35 14.32
CA ASN A 48 25.04 11.23 12.86
C ASN A 48 26.16 12.00 12.17
N LEU A 49 26.74 11.38 11.14
CA LEU A 49 27.59 12.02 10.15
C LEU A 49 26.87 12.11 8.81
N SER A 50 26.97 13.28 8.14
CA SER A 50 26.35 13.50 6.81
C SER A 50 27.27 13.03 5.69
N ILE A 51 27.52 11.72 5.60
CA ILE A 51 28.49 11.09 4.70
C ILE A 51 28.19 11.39 3.25
N LYS A 52 26.93 11.25 2.84
CA LYS A 52 26.50 11.49 1.46
C LYS A 52 26.74 12.92 1.02
N THR A 53 26.46 13.88 1.88
CA THR A 53 26.73 15.31 1.62
C THR A 53 28.23 15.57 1.44
N GLU A 54 29.10 14.88 2.17
CA GLU A 54 30.55 15.00 2.01
C GLU A 54 31.04 14.41 0.67
N ILE A 55 30.47 13.24 0.28
CA ILE A 55 30.80 12.62 -1.00
C ILE A 55 30.28 13.46 -2.18
N GLU A 56 29.05 13.99 -2.08
CA GLU A 56 28.49 14.89 -3.11
C GLU A 56 29.31 16.18 -3.25
N ALA A 57 29.78 16.74 -2.15
CA ALA A 57 30.63 17.90 -2.18
C ALA A 57 31.99 17.59 -2.84
N LEU A 58 32.54 16.40 -2.61
CA LEU A 58 33.78 15.93 -3.24
C LEU A 58 33.58 15.72 -4.75
N THR A 59 32.50 15.07 -5.15
CA THR A 59 32.19 14.83 -6.58
C THR A 59 31.99 16.11 -7.35
N SER A 60 31.23 17.07 -6.77
CA SER A 60 30.98 18.38 -7.37
C SER A 60 32.29 19.14 -7.63
N VAL A 61 33.25 19.10 -6.72
CA VAL A 61 34.54 19.76 -6.89
C VAL A 61 35.35 19.12 -8.00
N LEU A 62 35.34 17.79 -8.11
CA LEU A 62 36.07 17.07 -9.14
C LEU A 62 35.54 17.35 -10.55
N GLU A 63 34.19 17.59 -10.68
CA GLU A 63 33.58 18.01 -11.95
C GLU A 63 33.99 19.40 -12.41
N GLU A 64 34.33 20.30 -11.49
CA GLU A 64 34.71 21.67 -11.78
C GLU A 64 36.18 21.80 -12.23
N ILE A 65 36.98 20.72 -12.20
CA ILE A 65 38.39 20.74 -12.57
C ILE A 65 38.57 20.89 -14.09
N SER A 66 39.37 21.85 -14.50
CA SER A 66 39.56 22.18 -15.91
C SER A 66 40.59 21.30 -16.63
N GLN A 67 41.37 20.50 -15.93
CA GLN A 67 42.40 19.64 -16.50
C GLN A 67 41.83 18.27 -16.93
N PRO A 68 42.33 17.67 -18.02
CA PRO A 68 41.89 16.37 -18.47
C PRO A 68 42.49 15.25 -17.59
N ILE A 69 41.73 14.86 -16.59
CA ILE A 69 42.08 13.75 -15.67
C ILE A 69 40.91 12.77 -15.58
N ALA A 70 41.21 11.48 -15.49
CA ALA A 70 40.24 10.42 -15.17
C ALA A 70 40.39 10.06 -13.70
N VAL A 71 39.32 10.21 -12.92
CA VAL A 71 39.25 9.88 -11.48
C VAL A 71 38.14 8.91 -11.22
N GLU A 72 38.43 7.84 -10.50
CA GLU A 72 37.45 6.91 -9.99
C GLU A 72 37.25 7.12 -8.48
N ILE A 73 36.00 7.30 -8.05
CA ILE A 73 35.65 7.39 -6.63
C ILE A 73 35.01 6.08 -6.21
N VAL A 74 35.65 5.36 -5.30
CA VAL A 74 35.15 4.11 -4.69
C VAL A 74 34.76 4.40 -3.27
N VAL A 75 33.47 4.15 -2.95
CA VAL A 75 32.93 4.35 -1.59
C VAL A 75 32.66 3.00 -0.95
N LYS A 76 33.19 2.79 0.25
CA LYS A 76 33.01 1.55 1.03
C LYS A 76 32.69 1.86 2.49
N VAL A 77 31.85 1.03 3.10
CA VAL A 77 31.66 1.06 4.55
C VAL A 77 32.96 0.65 5.23
N ALA A 78 33.39 1.39 6.22
CA ALA A 78 34.61 1.12 6.98
C ALA A 78 34.35 0.00 8.02
N THR A 79 34.45 -1.23 7.56
CA THR A 79 34.54 -2.44 8.42
C THR A 79 35.98 -2.88 8.52
N SER A 80 36.30 -3.72 9.51
CA SER A 80 37.66 -4.27 9.63
C SER A 80 38.09 -5.00 8.35
N LYS A 81 37.17 -5.71 7.71
CA LYS A 81 37.40 -6.40 6.44
C LYS A 81 37.67 -5.43 5.29
N SER A 82 36.77 -4.46 5.09
CA SER A 82 36.90 -3.49 3.98
C SER A 82 38.18 -2.65 4.10
N LEU A 83 38.55 -2.28 5.32
CA LEU A 83 39.81 -1.57 5.57
C LEU A 83 41.01 -2.46 5.23
N GLN A 84 41.06 -3.70 5.67
CA GLN A 84 42.12 -4.66 5.32
C GLN A 84 42.18 -4.89 3.81
N ASP A 85 41.05 -5.05 3.13
CA ASP A 85 40.96 -5.25 1.69
C ASP A 85 41.56 -4.05 0.93
N VAL A 86 41.22 -2.82 1.35
CA VAL A 86 41.78 -1.60 0.74
C VAL A 86 43.28 -1.48 0.96
N LEU A 87 43.76 -1.75 2.18
CA LEU A 87 45.17 -1.67 2.51
C LEU A 87 46.00 -2.76 1.81
N SER A 88 45.41 -3.94 1.55
CA SER A 88 46.07 -5.10 0.92
C SER A 88 45.99 -5.13 -0.61
N HIS A 89 45.22 -4.23 -1.24
CA HIS A 89 44.96 -4.26 -2.68
C HIS A 89 46.26 -4.10 -3.51
N ARG A 90 46.37 -4.84 -4.63
CA ARG A 90 47.54 -4.76 -5.53
C ARG A 90 47.65 -3.40 -6.22
N VAL A 91 46.53 -2.81 -6.61
CA VAL A 91 46.46 -1.44 -7.18
C VAL A 91 46.30 -0.47 -6.02
N LYS A 92 47.25 0.46 -5.90
CA LYS A 92 47.26 1.43 -4.80
C LYS A 92 46.42 2.64 -5.17
N PRO A 93 45.40 3.04 -4.36
CA PRO A 93 44.68 4.26 -4.59
C PRO A 93 45.58 5.48 -4.47
N LEU A 94 45.25 6.55 -5.19
CA LEU A 94 45.90 7.83 -5.05
C LEU A 94 45.70 8.41 -3.64
N ILE A 95 44.41 8.36 -3.20
CA ILE A 95 43.99 8.89 -1.90
C ILE A 95 43.14 7.84 -1.16
N ILE A 96 43.45 7.65 0.12
CA ILE A 96 42.52 6.99 1.08
C ILE A 96 41.90 8.07 1.96
N HIS A 97 40.60 8.22 1.93
CA HIS A 97 39.87 9.20 2.73
C HIS A 97 38.92 8.46 3.71
N PHE A 98 39.26 8.53 5.00
CA PHE A 98 38.40 8.00 6.05
C PHE A 98 37.48 9.10 6.58
N ILE A 99 36.18 8.83 6.62
CA ILE A 99 35.12 9.69 7.15
C ILE A 99 34.40 8.91 8.27
N GLY A 100 34.59 9.33 9.51
CA GLY A 100 34.04 8.60 10.64
C GLY A 100 34.37 9.22 11.99
N HIS A 101 33.99 8.53 13.03
CA HIS A 101 34.36 8.89 14.39
C HIS A 101 35.75 8.35 14.75
N GLY A 102 36.44 9.11 15.60
CA GLY A 102 37.62 8.64 16.31
C GLY A 102 37.34 8.70 17.81
N MET A 103 37.85 7.75 18.54
CA MET A 103 37.69 7.69 19.98
C MET A 103 39.06 7.66 20.67
N ARG A 104 39.08 8.12 21.91
CA ARG A 104 40.26 8.12 22.79
C ARG A 104 39.88 7.54 24.15
N GLU A 105 40.58 6.52 24.57
CA GLU A 105 40.53 5.96 25.92
C GLU A 105 41.90 6.04 26.58
N GLY A 106 42.05 6.94 27.56
CA GLY A 106 43.35 7.24 28.14
C GLY A 106 44.37 7.75 27.12
N ASP A 107 45.46 7.00 26.91
CA ASP A 107 46.49 7.29 25.92
C ASP A 107 46.27 6.59 24.55
N SER A 108 45.36 5.65 24.47
CA SER A 108 45.06 4.92 23.23
C SER A 108 44.04 5.67 22.36
N THR A 109 44.27 5.65 21.05
CA THR A 109 43.33 6.19 20.06
C THR A 109 42.89 5.08 19.09
N ALA A 110 41.62 5.14 18.64
CA ALA A 110 41.06 4.18 17.70
C ALA A 110 40.18 4.85 16.64
N LEU A 111 40.16 4.29 15.44
CA LEU A 111 39.09 4.57 14.48
C LEU A 111 37.84 3.80 14.91
N VAL A 112 36.72 4.44 14.83
CA VAL A 112 35.45 3.79 15.04
C VAL A 112 34.98 3.24 13.70
N LEU A 113 35.03 1.93 13.55
CA LEU A 113 34.49 1.20 12.40
C LEU A 113 33.06 0.74 12.70
N GLU A 114 32.35 0.17 11.72
CA GLU A 114 31.05 -0.43 11.97
C GLU A 114 31.02 -1.92 11.56
N ASP A 115 30.20 -2.71 12.24
CA ASP A 115 29.89 -4.06 11.83
C ASP A 115 28.73 -4.10 10.83
N GLU A 116 28.32 -5.29 10.42
CA GLU A 116 27.24 -5.46 9.45
C GLU A 116 25.85 -5.02 9.96
N ALA A 117 25.66 -4.95 11.26
CA ALA A 117 24.42 -4.53 11.91
C ALA A 117 24.44 -3.06 12.39
N GLY A 118 25.52 -2.33 12.14
CA GLY A 118 25.66 -0.93 12.48
C GLY A 118 26.12 -0.65 13.93
N ILE A 119 26.81 -1.61 14.57
CA ILE A 119 27.45 -1.41 15.88
C ILE A 119 28.88 -0.92 15.69
N THR A 120 29.34 -0.05 16.59
CA THR A 120 30.73 0.39 16.60
C THR A 120 31.69 -0.77 16.86
N ARG A 121 32.82 -0.72 16.19
CA ARG A 121 33.99 -1.54 16.47
C ARG A 121 35.21 -0.65 16.56
N SER A 122 35.88 -0.65 17.66
CA SER A 122 37.15 0.05 17.83
C SER A 122 38.23 -0.64 16.99
N PHE A 123 39.00 0.17 16.24
CA PHE A 123 40.16 -0.29 15.47
C PHE A 123 41.37 0.52 15.94
N THR A 124 42.18 -0.12 16.74
CA THR A 124 43.29 0.53 17.49
C THR A 124 44.50 0.86 16.61
N GLU A 125 45.42 1.70 17.13
CA GLU A 125 46.68 2.01 16.47
C GLU A 125 47.50 0.73 16.23
N GLU A 126 47.54 -0.23 17.16
CA GLU A 126 48.24 -1.50 17.00
C GLU A 126 47.66 -2.35 15.88
N GLU A 127 46.33 -2.48 15.82
CA GLU A 127 45.66 -3.21 14.73
C GLU A 127 45.90 -2.56 13.37
N LEU A 128 45.94 -1.22 13.31
CA LEU A 128 46.26 -0.49 12.09
C LEU A 128 47.74 -0.67 11.69
N GLU A 129 48.66 -0.65 12.63
CA GLU A 129 50.07 -0.94 12.37
C GLU A 129 50.25 -2.37 11.84
N ILE A 130 49.60 -3.36 12.43
CA ILE A 130 49.61 -4.74 11.94
C ILE A 130 49.07 -4.83 10.52
N ALA A 131 47.91 -4.19 10.24
CA ALA A 131 47.30 -4.17 8.92
C ALA A 131 48.23 -3.53 7.86
N LEU A 132 49.00 -2.51 8.21
CA LEU A 132 49.92 -1.81 7.36
C LEU A 132 51.29 -2.48 7.24
N SER A 133 51.74 -3.27 8.25
CA SER A 133 53.09 -3.87 8.31
C SER A 133 53.39 -4.95 7.26
N ASN A 134 52.37 -5.53 6.66
CA ASN A 134 52.48 -6.61 5.70
C ASN A 134 52.81 -6.17 4.26
N HIS A 135 53.10 -4.87 4.04
CA HIS A 135 53.28 -4.29 2.70
C HIS A 135 54.64 -3.73 2.45
N GLN A 136 55.29 -4.11 1.31
CA GLN A 136 56.58 -3.60 0.88
C GLN A 136 56.53 -2.18 0.28
N GLN A 137 55.31 -1.66 0.02
CA GLN A 137 55.09 -0.34 -0.59
C GLN A 137 53.99 0.41 0.15
N ALA A 138 54.06 1.75 0.16
CA ALA A 138 53.04 2.61 0.74
C ALA A 138 51.62 2.28 0.19
N PRO A 139 50.58 2.28 1.03
CA PRO A 139 49.22 1.93 0.61
C PRO A 139 48.57 3.00 -0.27
N CYS A 140 49.00 4.26 -0.25
CA CYS A 140 48.50 5.39 -1.04
C CYS A 140 49.53 6.52 -1.04
N GLN A 141 49.29 7.57 -1.86
CA GLN A 141 50.13 8.79 -1.82
C GLN A 141 49.71 9.73 -0.69
N LEU A 142 48.38 9.87 -0.48
CA LEU A 142 47.77 10.70 0.58
C LEU A 142 46.78 9.89 1.39
N ALA A 143 46.88 9.94 2.72
CA ALA A 143 45.81 9.48 3.62
C ALA A 143 45.15 10.72 4.29
N LEU A 144 43.84 10.85 4.18
CA LEU A 144 43.04 11.86 4.86
C LEU A 144 42.14 11.21 5.90
N LEU A 145 42.39 11.50 7.19
CA LEU A 145 41.66 10.91 8.31
C LEU A 145 40.74 11.95 8.96
N ASN A 146 39.54 12.09 8.44
CA ASN A 146 38.47 12.94 9.00
C ASN A 146 37.80 12.23 10.18
N ALA A 147 38.56 12.08 11.24
CA ALA A 147 38.12 11.47 12.51
C ALA A 147 38.77 12.22 13.70
N CYS A 148 38.01 12.43 14.75
CA CYS A 148 38.51 13.02 15.99
C CYS A 148 39.71 12.23 16.51
N HIS A 149 40.71 12.91 17.14
CA HIS A 149 41.83 12.26 17.80
C HIS A 149 42.73 11.40 16.89
N SER A 150 42.68 11.58 15.56
CA SER A 150 43.33 10.67 14.59
C SER A 150 44.82 10.87 14.37
N GLU A 151 45.46 11.87 15.00
CA GLU A 151 46.90 12.17 14.80
C GLU A 151 47.82 10.99 15.14
N LYS A 152 47.58 10.25 16.22
CA LYS A 152 48.36 9.04 16.57
C LYS A 152 48.20 7.93 15.52
N LEU A 153 46.96 7.68 15.09
CA LEU A 153 46.66 6.72 14.01
C LEU A 153 47.33 7.10 12.68
N ALA A 154 47.46 8.38 12.40
CA ALA A 154 48.19 8.88 11.24
C ALA A 154 49.65 8.51 11.24
N GLN A 155 50.30 8.36 12.41
CA GLN A 155 51.68 7.91 12.51
C GLN A 155 51.89 6.49 11.96
N ALA A 156 50.90 5.61 12.06
CA ALA A 156 50.96 4.28 11.46
C ALA A 156 51.04 4.34 9.93
N PHE A 157 50.28 5.22 9.27
CA PHE A 157 50.39 5.46 7.84
C PHE A 157 51.77 6.04 7.46
N VAL A 158 52.34 6.98 8.27
CA VAL A 158 53.66 7.51 8.05
C VAL A 158 54.71 6.41 8.16
N LYS A 159 54.64 5.55 9.19
CA LYS A 159 55.52 4.40 9.34
C LYS A 159 55.45 3.42 8.16
N ALA A 160 54.27 3.26 7.58
CA ALA A 160 54.03 2.45 6.38
C ALA A 160 54.52 3.13 5.07
N GLY A 161 55.14 4.29 5.14
CA GLY A 161 55.75 5.00 4.00
C GLY A 161 54.78 5.90 3.22
N VAL A 162 53.59 6.23 3.72
CA VAL A 162 52.72 7.22 3.08
C VAL A 162 53.33 8.60 3.17
N SER A 163 53.51 9.25 1.99
CA SER A 163 54.25 10.52 1.93
C SER A 163 53.54 11.69 2.57
N HIS A 164 52.21 11.65 2.54
CA HIS A 164 51.38 12.75 3.03
C HIS A 164 50.22 12.17 3.85
N VAL A 165 50.07 12.59 5.11
CA VAL A 165 48.93 12.16 5.97
C VAL A 165 48.33 13.41 6.61
N ILE A 166 47.01 13.59 6.45
CA ILE A 166 46.26 14.65 7.10
C ILE A 166 45.36 14.01 8.15
N ALA A 167 45.40 14.53 9.36
CA ALA A 167 44.65 14.00 10.50
C ALA A 167 44.20 15.14 11.43
N VAL A 168 43.38 14.81 12.41
CA VAL A 168 42.93 15.71 13.48
C VAL A 168 43.83 15.49 14.69
N ASN A 169 44.25 16.59 15.32
CA ASN A 169 45.07 16.61 16.52
C ASN A 169 44.56 15.63 17.60
N ALA A 170 45.47 14.98 18.30
CA ALA A 170 45.15 13.94 19.28
C ALA A 170 44.27 14.41 20.45
N GLU A 171 44.31 15.72 20.77
CA GLU A 171 43.53 16.31 21.86
C GLU A 171 42.21 16.91 21.42
N ASP A 172 41.90 16.97 20.11
CA ASP A 172 40.79 17.74 19.57
C ASP A 172 39.69 16.87 18.99
N LYS A 173 38.44 17.36 19.14
CA LYS A 173 37.28 16.93 18.36
C LYS A 173 37.03 17.94 17.25
N ILE A 174 36.64 17.46 16.06
CA ILE A 174 36.35 18.30 14.92
C ILE A 174 34.85 18.31 14.62
N LEU A 175 34.33 19.46 14.18
CA LEU A 175 32.96 19.56 13.69
C LEU A 175 32.87 19.00 12.27
N ASP A 176 31.79 18.24 11.97
CA ASP A 176 31.48 17.67 10.67
C ASP A 176 31.48 18.73 9.56
N LEU A 177 30.87 19.89 9.80
CA LEU A 177 30.89 21.03 8.86
C LEU A 177 32.30 21.54 8.55
N ALA A 178 33.19 21.59 9.57
CA ALA A 178 34.57 22.02 9.40
C ALA A 178 35.38 20.98 8.58
N ALA A 179 35.16 19.69 8.84
CA ALA A 179 35.79 18.60 8.09
C ALA A 179 35.40 18.65 6.60
N ARG A 180 34.11 18.84 6.31
CA ARG A 180 33.59 18.97 4.94
C ARG A 180 34.14 20.20 4.21
N CYS A 181 34.16 21.35 4.87
CA CYS A 181 34.72 22.58 4.30
C CYS A 181 36.22 22.40 3.96
N PHE A 182 36.97 21.75 4.87
CA PHE A 182 38.41 21.45 4.68
C PHE A 182 38.59 20.49 3.50
N SER A 183 37.90 19.35 3.48
CA SER A 183 38.02 18.32 2.43
C SER A 183 37.73 18.91 1.04
N ARG A 184 36.61 19.65 0.93
CA ARG A 184 36.22 20.28 -0.33
C ARG A 184 37.32 21.14 -0.94
N ARG A 185 37.92 22.03 -0.14
CA ARG A 185 38.97 22.90 -0.62
C ARG A 185 40.27 22.16 -0.87
N LEU A 186 40.57 21.13 -0.08
CA LEU A 186 41.74 20.27 -0.25
C LEU A 186 41.73 19.60 -1.62
N TYR A 187 40.63 18.95 -1.99
CA TYR A 187 40.48 18.27 -3.25
C TYR A 187 40.58 19.26 -4.43
N GLN A 188 39.97 20.43 -4.32
CA GLN A 188 40.02 21.45 -5.35
C GLN A 188 41.48 21.88 -5.64
N ALA A 189 42.28 22.10 -4.59
CA ALA A 189 43.64 22.52 -4.72
C ALA A 189 44.57 21.38 -5.21
N LEU A 190 44.47 20.19 -4.65
CA LEU A 190 45.23 19.00 -5.04
C LEU A 190 45.08 18.66 -6.53
N PHE A 191 43.86 18.66 -7.03
CA PHE A 191 43.58 18.32 -8.42
C PHE A 191 43.82 19.50 -9.39
N ASN A 192 44.02 20.69 -8.89
CA ASN A 192 44.64 21.81 -9.65
C ASN A 192 46.16 21.77 -9.64
N GLN A 193 46.78 20.68 -9.15
CA GLN A 193 48.22 20.44 -9.06
C GLN A 193 49.01 21.36 -8.09
N ASP A 194 48.28 21.96 -7.13
CA ASP A 194 48.98 22.64 -6.04
C ASP A 194 49.78 21.63 -5.20
N SER A 195 50.83 22.09 -4.56
CA SER A 195 51.59 21.24 -3.63
C SER A 195 50.67 20.81 -2.45
N VAL A 196 50.95 19.65 -1.85
CA VAL A 196 50.19 19.21 -0.68
C VAL A 196 50.23 20.21 0.47
N ALA A 197 51.38 20.90 0.64
CA ALA A 197 51.54 21.96 1.64
C ALA A 197 50.62 23.16 1.35
N ASP A 198 50.59 23.63 0.11
CA ASP A 198 49.76 24.77 -0.27
C ASP A 198 48.27 24.40 -0.22
N SER A 199 47.88 23.20 -0.70
CA SER A 199 46.52 22.67 -0.62
C SER A 199 46.01 22.58 0.82
N PHE A 200 46.84 22.11 1.73
CA PHE A 200 46.58 22.07 3.16
C PHE A 200 46.36 23.47 3.76
N LEU A 201 47.22 24.43 3.43
CA LEU A 201 47.10 25.80 3.91
C LEU A 201 45.85 26.50 3.38
N LEU A 202 45.52 26.31 2.09
CA LEU A 202 44.32 26.83 1.46
C LEU A 202 43.07 26.26 2.14
N SER A 203 43.08 24.97 2.47
CA SER A 203 41.96 24.28 3.14
C SER A 203 41.73 24.81 4.56
N ARG A 204 42.79 25.02 5.32
CA ARG A 204 42.69 25.65 6.66
C ARG A 204 42.17 27.08 6.59
N ASN A 205 42.56 27.85 5.57
CA ASN A 205 42.04 29.20 5.38
C ASN A 205 40.57 29.19 4.97
N ALA A 206 40.11 28.19 4.18
CA ALA A 206 38.70 28.05 3.84
C ALA A 206 37.80 27.81 5.08
N VAL A 207 38.23 26.95 6.00
CA VAL A 207 37.53 26.72 7.29
C VAL A 207 37.44 28.03 8.11
N LYS A 208 38.47 28.84 8.12
CA LYS A 208 38.46 30.14 8.83
C LYS A 208 37.49 31.15 8.25
N LEU A 209 37.26 31.09 6.93
CA LEU A 209 36.45 32.06 6.18
C LEU A 209 34.99 31.64 6.02
N ASP A 210 34.66 30.40 6.36
CA ASP A 210 33.33 29.86 6.15
C ASP A 210 32.25 30.60 6.97
N ASP A 211 31.24 31.12 6.27
CA ASP A 211 30.18 31.92 6.88
C ASP A 211 29.14 31.10 7.67
N GLN A 212 29.00 29.82 7.35
CA GLN A 212 28.08 28.93 8.12
C GLN A 212 28.71 28.58 9.45
N LEU A 213 29.99 28.26 9.46
CA LEU A 213 30.77 28.06 10.71
C LEU A 213 30.76 29.33 11.57
N LYS A 214 30.96 30.51 10.99
CA LYS A 214 30.90 31.79 11.72
C LYS A 214 29.50 32.01 12.34
N LYS A 215 28.41 31.72 11.61
CA LYS A 215 27.05 31.85 12.14
C LYS A 215 26.79 30.86 13.28
N LEU A 216 27.28 29.63 13.17
CA LEU A 216 27.12 28.59 14.17
C LEU A 216 27.78 29.04 15.52
N PHE A 217 28.97 29.66 15.45
CA PHE A 217 29.70 30.14 16.63
C PHE A 217 29.16 31.44 17.23
N ASN A 218 28.50 32.26 16.40
CA ASN A 218 27.87 33.50 16.85
C ASN A 218 26.47 33.28 17.45
N SER A 219 25.90 32.09 17.34
CA SER A 219 24.64 31.76 17.99
C SER A 219 24.86 31.56 19.48
N GLN A 220 23.95 32.09 20.31
CA GLN A 220 24.03 32.07 21.79
C GLN A 220 24.21 30.68 22.42
N THR A 221 24.04 29.63 21.67
CA THR A 221 24.18 28.23 22.09
C THR A 221 25.63 27.79 22.31
N PHE A 222 26.64 28.54 21.79
CA PHE A 222 28.05 28.18 21.85
C PHE A 222 28.93 29.10 22.76
N GLN A 223 28.30 29.97 23.56
CA GLN A 223 29.07 30.97 24.37
C GLN A 223 29.85 30.42 25.57
N GLN A 224 30.02 29.11 25.72
CA GLN A 224 30.90 28.57 26.78
C GLN A 224 32.14 27.87 26.17
N GLY A 225 33.19 28.63 25.94
CA GLY A 225 34.56 28.15 26.05
C GLY A 225 35.15 27.39 24.86
N VAL A 226 34.55 27.41 23.67
CA VAL A 226 35.14 26.83 22.47
C VAL A 226 35.83 27.92 21.69
N ASN A 227 37.14 27.95 21.75
CA ASN A 227 37.99 28.81 20.93
C ASN A 227 37.75 28.48 19.43
N PHE A 228 37.52 29.49 18.60
CA PHE A 228 37.37 29.41 17.14
C PHE A 228 38.68 28.98 16.46
N GLU A 229 39.14 27.75 16.68
CA GLU A 229 40.37 27.20 16.13
C GLU A 229 40.15 25.92 15.32
N GLU A 230 38.91 25.64 14.80
CA GLU A 230 38.67 24.42 14.02
C GLU A 230 39.71 24.21 12.88
N ALA A 231 40.11 25.27 12.23
CA ALA A 231 41.13 25.21 11.21
C ALA A 231 42.52 24.73 11.70
N PHE A 232 42.84 24.93 12.96
CA PHE A 232 44.15 24.56 13.55
C PHE A 232 44.15 23.12 14.09
N LYS A 233 43.01 22.47 14.16
CA LYS A 233 42.88 21.07 14.60
C LYS A 233 43.47 20.10 13.57
N PHE A 234 43.52 20.47 12.30
CA PHE A 234 44.12 19.64 11.27
C PHE A 234 45.66 19.69 11.33
N LYS A 235 46.28 18.54 11.17
CA LYS A 235 47.72 18.30 11.11
C LYS A 235 48.13 17.66 9.80
N LEU A 236 49.26 18.07 9.25
CA LEU A 236 49.89 17.47 8.10
C LEU A 236 51.19 16.76 8.55
N LEU A 237 51.32 15.48 8.24
CA LEU A 237 52.37 14.58 8.68
C LEU A 237 53.04 13.88 7.48
N PRO A 238 54.34 13.51 7.58
CA PRO A 238 55.32 13.92 8.59
C PRO A 238 55.55 15.43 8.55
N GLN A 239 56.21 16.03 9.50
CA GLN A 239 56.35 17.52 9.59
C GLN A 239 57.24 18.17 8.51
N THR A 240 57.78 17.42 7.56
CA THR A 240 58.72 17.89 6.52
C THR A 240 58.39 17.27 5.15
N ASN A 241 58.72 17.95 4.06
CA ASN A 241 58.64 17.46 2.67
C ASN A 241 57.25 17.41 1.98
N HIS A 242 56.42 18.42 2.17
CA HIS A 242 55.08 18.48 1.51
C HIS A 242 55.03 19.44 0.30
N LYS A 243 56.16 19.86 -0.22
CA LYS A 243 56.26 20.79 -1.37
C LYS A 243 56.00 20.12 -2.72
N GLN A 244 55.77 18.82 -2.74
CA GLN A 244 55.46 18.06 -3.94
C GLN A 244 53.93 17.99 -4.15
N SER A 245 53.51 18.04 -5.40
CA SER A 245 52.13 17.73 -5.79
C SER A 245 51.93 16.21 -5.83
N LEU A 246 50.68 15.75 -5.75
CA LEU A 246 50.37 14.36 -5.99
C LEU A 246 50.69 13.99 -7.43
N ILE A 247 51.18 12.78 -7.66
CA ILE A 247 51.37 12.23 -8.99
C ILE A 247 50.01 11.78 -9.53
N ILE A 248 49.40 12.61 -10.35
CA ILE A 248 48.11 12.35 -11.00
C ILE A 248 48.42 11.99 -12.46
N GLU A 249 47.98 10.83 -12.91
CA GLU A 249 48.13 10.41 -14.29
C GLU A 249 47.20 11.22 -15.20
N PRO A 250 47.71 11.81 -16.28
CA PRO A 250 46.91 12.55 -17.22
C PRO A 250 45.99 11.62 -18.02
N ALA A 251 44.84 12.13 -18.47
CA ALA A 251 43.91 11.44 -19.34
C ALA A 251 43.63 12.24 -20.61
N ASP A 252 43.20 11.58 -21.67
CA ASP A 252 42.85 12.25 -22.93
C ASP A 252 41.58 13.14 -22.76
N THR A 253 40.70 12.76 -21.90
CA THR A 253 39.47 13.49 -21.58
C THR A 253 39.24 13.54 -20.07
N HIS A 254 38.67 14.65 -19.60
CA HIS A 254 38.24 14.74 -18.21
C HIS A 254 37.04 13.83 -17.98
N SER A 255 37.14 12.90 -17.00
CA SER A 255 36.05 12.02 -16.61
C SER A 255 36.12 11.70 -15.12
N VAL A 256 34.96 11.74 -14.46
CA VAL A 256 34.80 11.29 -13.08
C VAL A 256 33.87 10.09 -13.09
N ILE A 257 34.40 8.95 -12.62
CA ILE A 257 33.58 7.76 -12.42
C ILE A 257 33.02 7.82 -11.01
N TYR A 258 31.69 7.94 -10.95
CA TYR A 258 30.98 8.09 -9.71
C TYR A 258 30.78 6.76 -9.00
N PRO A 259 30.65 6.77 -7.65
CA PRO A 259 30.19 5.60 -6.92
C PRO A 259 28.82 5.19 -7.44
N GLN A 260 28.70 3.96 -7.88
CA GLN A 260 27.39 3.41 -8.28
C GLN A 260 26.58 3.09 -7.03
N TRP A 261 25.74 4.04 -6.63
CA TRP A 261 24.71 3.78 -5.64
C TRP A 261 23.65 2.86 -6.24
N SER A 262 23.13 1.94 -5.42
CA SER A 262 21.96 1.15 -5.83
C SER A 262 20.75 2.07 -6.13
N ASN A 263 19.87 1.66 -7.02
CA ASN A 263 18.67 2.43 -7.35
C ASN A 263 17.77 2.59 -6.12
N THR A 264 17.07 3.71 -6.01
CA THR A 264 16.11 3.96 -4.95
C THR A 264 15.16 5.09 -5.32
N ASN A 265 13.94 5.01 -4.85
CA ASN A 265 12.97 6.12 -4.81
C ASN A 265 12.85 6.74 -3.42
N ILE A 266 13.67 6.32 -2.45
CA ILE A 266 13.67 6.89 -1.10
C ILE A 266 14.18 8.33 -1.17
N PRO A 267 13.48 9.31 -0.59
CA PRO A 267 13.95 10.71 -0.52
C PRO A 267 15.33 10.80 0.10
N ARG A 268 16.17 11.69 -0.45
CA ARG A 268 17.60 11.81 -0.10
C ARG A 268 17.86 12.13 1.37
N GLU A 269 16.96 12.84 2.03
CA GLU A 269 17.01 13.12 3.47
C GLU A 269 15.61 13.30 4.02
N ASN A 270 15.34 12.70 5.18
CA ASN A 270 14.25 13.15 6.03
C ASN A 270 14.85 14.02 7.14
N PRO A 271 14.98 15.34 6.93
CA PRO A 271 15.62 16.23 7.90
C PRO A 271 14.87 16.27 9.23
N ASN A 272 13.69 15.69 9.28
CA ASN A 272 12.83 15.69 10.46
C ASN A 272 12.89 14.39 11.28
N PHE A 273 13.60 13.37 10.80
CA PHE A 273 13.78 12.15 11.56
C PHE A 273 14.76 12.35 12.73
N VAL A 274 14.39 11.85 13.89
CA VAL A 274 15.19 11.97 15.13
C VAL A 274 15.05 10.67 15.92
N GLY A 275 16.17 10.20 16.48
CA GLY A 275 16.20 9.05 17.39
C GLY A 275 15.99 7.69 16.76
N ARG A 276 15.41 6.75 17.49
CA ARG A 276 15.03 5.39 17.10
C ARG A 276 16.16 4.52 16.55
N ARG A 277 17.40 4.80 16.96
CA ARG A 277 18.57 4.07 16.46
C ARG A 277 18.60 2.63 16.94
N GLN A 278 18.11 2.38 18.15
CA GLN A 278 17.98 1.03 18.68
C GLN A 278 16.99 0.21 17.86
N GLU A 279 15.84 0.81 17.52
CA GLU A 279 14.83 0.14 16.68
C GLU A 279 15.36 -0.10 15.25
N ILE A 280 16.06 0.88 14.66
CA ILE A 280 16.72 0.70 13.36
C ILE A 280 17.70 -0.47 13.43
N HIS A 281 18.57 -0.50 14.44
CA HIS A 281 19.53 -1.58 14.64
C HIS A 281 18.84 -2.93 14.80
N GLN A 282 17.80 -3.02 15.63
CA GLN A 282 17.05 -4.26 15.82
C GLN A 282 16.47 -4.81 14.52
N VAL A 283 15.85 -3.94 13.71
CA VAL A 283 15.32 -4.33 12.39
C VAL A 283 16.43 -4.80 11.45
N ILE A 284 17.53 -4.05 11.38
CA ILE A 284 18.66 -4.39 10.52
C ILE A 284 19.28 -5.73 10.94
N LYS A 285 19.47 -5.93 12.24
CA LYS A 285 19.98 -7.18 12.79
C LYS A 285 19.14 -8.38 12.37
N VAL A 286 17.82 -8.28 12.50
CA VAL A 286 16.90 -9.33 12.05
C VAL A 286 17.04 -9.59 10.55
N LEU A 287 17.05 -8.54 9.72
CA LEU A 287 17.10 -8.67 8.27
C LEU A 287 18.45 -9.13 7.70
N VAL A 288 19.54 -8.93 8.45
CA VAL A 288 20.91 -9.24 8.02
C VAL A 288 21.44 -10.53 8.63
N GLU A 289 21.18 -10.76 9.93
CA GLU A 289 21.79 -11.86 10.70
C GLU A 289 20.88 -13.08 10.85
N SER A 290 19.56 -12.96 10.54
CA SER A 290 18.63 -14.07 10.65
C SER A 290 18.15 -14.58 9.27
N ASP A 291 17.52 -15.76 9.26
CA ASP A 291 16.87 -16.32 8.08
C ASP A 291 15.55 -15.62 7.74
N GLN A 292 15.12 -14.65 8.56
CA GLN A 292 13.91 -13.87 8.32
C GLN A 292 14.09 -12.96 7.11
N ARG A 293 13.17 -13.07 6.17
CA ARG A 293 13.20 -12.30 4.92
C ARG A 293 12.14 -11.21 4.84
N CYS A 294 11.24 -11.22 5.80
CA CYS A 294 10.18 -10.24 5.96
C CYS A 294 10.15 -9.76 7.41
N LEU A 295 9.93 -8.48 7.61
CA LEU A 295 9.68 -7.89 8.92
C LEU A 295 8.49 -6.94 8.82
N ALA A 296 7.53 -7.08 9.74
CA ALA A 296 6.37 -6.21 9.83
C ALA A 296 6.48 -5.30 11.06
N LEU A 297 6.51 -3.99 10.82
CA LEU A 297 6.41 -2.96 11.84
C LEU A 297 4.94 -2.66 12.10
N HIS A 298 4.46 -2.95 13.29
CA HIS A 298 3.07 -2.65 13.66
C HIS A 298 2.99 -1.65 14.81
N GLY A 299 1.83 -1.01 14.97
CA GLY A 299 1.57 -0.04 16.03
C GLY A 299 0.65 1.11 15.58
N MET A 300 0.26 1.94 16.52
CA MET A 300 -0.73 3.01 16.32
C MET A 300 -0.39 3.97 15.16
N GLY A 301 -1.45 4.56 14.56
CA GLY A 301 -1.30 5.64 13.58
C GLY A 301 -0.56 6.84 14.19
N GLY A 302 0.44 7.40 13.49
CA GLY A 302 1.22 8.54 13.98
C GLY A 302 2.38 8.22 14.94
N ILE A 303 2.61 6.92 15.29
CA ILE A 303 3.75 6.49 16.13
C ILE A 303 5.10 6.59 15.40
N GLY A 304 5.10 6.78 14.09
CA GLY A 304 6.31 6.98 13.30
C GLY A 304 6.80 5.74 12.53
N LYS A 305 5.94 4.75 12.24
CA LYS A 305 6.29 3.55 11.45
C LYS A 305 6.88 3.89 10.09
N THR A 306 6.19 4.71 9.31
CA THR A 306 6.63 5.20 8.00
C THR A 306 7.99 5.91 8.08
N ALA A 307 8.17 6.78 9.08
CA ALA A 307 9.43 7.50 9.27
C ALA A 307 10.58 6.55 9.62
N LEU A 308 10.31 5.53 10.46
CA LEU A 308 11.27 4.49 10.80
C LEU A 308 11.63 3.63 9.56
N ALA A 309 10.63 3.24 8.77
CA ALA A 309 10.84 2.48 7.53
C ALA A 309 11.69 3.25 6.51
N TYR A 310 11.46 4.56 6.37
CA TYR A 310 12.32 5.44 5.56
C TYR A 310 13.76 5.47 6.06
N ALA A 311 13.97 5.63 7.37
CA ALA A 311 15.30 5.69 7.96
C ALA A 311 16.08 4.36 7.77
N ILE A 312 15.39 3.23 7.92
CA ILE A 312 15.94 1.90 7.65
C ILE A 312 16.34 1.77 6.17
N GLY A 313 15.42 2.13 5.27
CA GLY A 313 15.67 2.09 3.83
C GLY A 313 16.85 2.97 3.41
N GLN A 314 16.93 4.17 3.95
CA GLN A 314 18.05 5.10 3.69
C GLN A 314 19.37 4.51 4.19
N TRP A 315 19.41 3.97 5.40
CA TRP A 315 20.60 3.34 5.97
C TRP A 315 21.10 2.17 5.11
N LEU A 316 20.18 1.31 4.63
CA LEU A 316 20.50 0.18 3.75
C LEU A 316 20.99 0.63 2.37
N HIS A 317 20.37 1.67 1.82
CA HIS A 317 20.76 2.26 0.53
C HIS A 317 22.17 2.87 0.58
N GLU A 318 22.48 3.68 1.59
CA GLU A 318 23.79 4.31 1.77
C GLU A 318 24.93 3.29 1.87
N ARG A 319 24.64 2.08 2.31
CA ARG A 319 25.59 0.97 2.41
C ARG A 319 25.58 0.03 1.21
N SER A 320 24.79 0.37 0.17
CA SER A 320 24.65 -0.43 -1.06
C SER A 320 24.41 -1.92 -0.80
N ARG A 321 23.66 -2.25 0.27
CA ARG A 321 23.40 -3.63 0.70
C ARG A 321 22.61 -4.44 -0.34
N TYR A 322 21.80 -3.77 -1.15
CA TYR A 322 20.94 -4.39 -2.16
C TYR A 322 21.31 -3.90 -3.55
N LYS A 323 21.98 -4.75 -4.34
CA LYS A 323 22.51 -4.43 -5.67
C LYS A 323 21.45 -3.86 -6.64
N HIS A 324 20.19 -4.36 -6.54
CA HIS A 324 19.11 -3.96 -7.43
C HIS A 324 18.17 -2.93 -6.78
N GLY A 325 18.57 -2.38 -5.63
CA GLY A 325 17.95 -1.21 -5.04
C GLY A 325 17.16 -1.44 -3.77
N VAL A 326 16.82 -0.31 -3.17
CA VAL A 326 15.94 -0.17 -2.00
C VAL A 326 14.77 0.69 -2.43
N TRP A 327 13.55 0.14 -2.35
CA TRP A 327 12.36 0.76 -2.92
C TRP A 327 11.27 0.93 -1.85
N PHE A 328 10.67 2.12 -1.82
CA PHE A 328 9.59 2.46 -0.92
C PHE A 328 8.28 2.60 -1.72
N ILE A 329 7.25 1.85 -1.30
CA ILE A 329 5.95 1.85 -1.96
C ILE A 329 4.89 2.18 -0.91
N SER A 330 4.26 3.34 -1.04
CA SER A 330 3.14 3.72 -0.18
C SER A 330 1.85 3.08 -0.67
N LEU A 331 1.15 2.41 0.25
CA LEU A 331 -0.10 1.69 -0.02
C LEU A 331 -1.32 2.35 0.63
N ARG A 332 -1.14 3.56 1.17
CA ARG A 332 -2.22 4.33 1.84
C ARG A 332 -3.52 4.39 1.02
N ASP A 333 -3.38 4.47 -0.30
CA ASP A 333 -4.49 4.62 -1.25
C ASP A 333 -4.66 3.36 -2.13
N THR A 334 -4.11 2.23 -1.69
CA THR A 334 -4.16 0.97 -2.43
C THR A 334 -5.16 0.06 -1.74
N ASP A 335 -6.14 -0.41 -2.50
CA ASP A 335 -7.26 -1.20 -1.99
C ASP A 335 -7.40 -2.57 -2.68
N SER A 336 -6.50 -2.90 -3.63
CA SER A 336 -6.43 -4.21 -4.26
C SER A 336 -4.98 -4.69 -4.46
N VAL A 337 -4.80 -6.00 -4.43
CA VAL A 337 -3.51 -6.67 -4.69
C VAL A 337 -3.05 -6.43 -6.13
N GLY A 338 -3.98 -6.35 -7.07
CA GLY A 338 -3.68 -6.00 -8.47
C GLY A 338 -3.02 -4.62 -8.59
N THR A 339 -3.53 -3.61 -7.87
CA THR A 339 -2.94 -2.27 -7.80
C THR A 339 -1.57 -2.29 -7.12
N LEU A 340 -1.39 -3.09 -6.07
CA LEU A 340 -0.08 -3.29 -5.42
C LEU A 340 0.96 -3.82 -6.42
N ILE A 341 0.63 -4.89 -7.16
CA ILE A 341 1.52 -5.48 -8.17
C ILE A 341 1.89 -4.43 -9.23
N THR A 342 0.93 -3.65 -9.67
CA THR A 342 1.14 -2.59 -10.67
C THR A 342 2.10 -1.52 -10.13
N LYS A 343 1.91 -1.05 -8.90
CA LYS A 343 2.80 -0.08 -8.24
C LYS A 343 4.23 -0.62 -8.11
N ILE A 344 4.40 -1.89 -7.69
CA ILE A 344 5.72 -2.51 -7.61
C ILE A 344 6.39 -2.54 -8.98
N LYS A 345 5.68 -2.95 -10.02
CA LYS A 345 6.22 -3.00 -11.39
C LYS A 345 6.62 -1.62 -11.91
N GLN A 346 5.82 -0.62 -11.65
CA GLN A 346 6.09 0.76 -12.06
C GLN A 346 7.33 1.32 -11.37
N GLU A 347 7.41 1.23 -10.07
CA GLU A 347 8.54 1.78 -9.31
C GLU A 347 9.87 1.08 -9.66
N LEU A 348 9.85 -0.21 -9.90
CA LEU A 348 11.03 -0.99 -10.26
C LEU A 348 11.30 -1.04 -11.77
N GLU A 349 10.50 -0.38 -12.61
CA GLU A 349 10.57 -0.40 -14.08
C GLU A 349 10.60 -1.84 -14.64
N LEU A 350 9.76 -2.74 -14.08
CA LEU A 350 9.68 -4.13 -14.49
C LEU A 350 8.80 -4.30 -15.73
N SER A 351 8.97 -5.42 -16.43
CA SER A 351 8.18 -5.77 -17.60
C SER A 351 6.79 -6.30 -17.23
N THR A 352 6.01 -6.74 -18.23
CA THR A 352 4.64 -7.26 -18.04
C THR A 352 4.59 -8.70 -17.49
N PHE A 353 5.73 -9.37 -17.31
CA PHE A 353 5.77 -10.74 -16.78
C PHE A 353 5.38 -10.81 -15.30
N ALA A 354 5.09 -12.02 -14.82
CA ALA A 354 4.79 -12.27 -13.41
C ALA A 354 5.89 -11.70 -12.50
N LEU A 355 5.49 -11.08 -11.39
CA LEU A 355 6.40 -10.34 -10.48
C LEU A 355 7.48 -11.26 -9.90
N GLU A 356 7.11 -12.50 -9.57
CA GLU A 356 8.02 -13.52 -9.04
C GLU A 356 9.13 -13.88 -10.04
N ARG A 357 8.81 -13.91 -11.32
CA ARG A 357 9.77 -14.20 -12.37
C ARG A 357 10.80 -13.08 -12.52
N GLU A 358 10.35 -11.84 -12.46
CA GLU A 358 11.21 -10.65 -12.59
C GLU A 358 12.13 -10.47 -11.38
N LEU A 359 11.64 -10.81 -10.17
CA LEU A 359 12.38 -10.60 -8.93
C LEU A 359 13.18 -11.82 -8.47
N ARG A 360 13.05 -12.99 -9.11
CA ARG A 360 13.66 -14.26 -8.65
C ARG A 360 15.15 -14.15 -8.34
N ASP A 361 15.91 -13.54 -9.23
CA ASP A 361 17.37 -13.38 -9.07
C ASP A 361 17.78 -12.01 -8.55
N SER A 362 16.82 -11.15 -8.30
CA SER A 362 17.05 -9.75 -7.92
C SER A 362 17.29 -9.61 -6.41
N ARG A 363 18.42 -9.00 -6.05
CA ARG A 363 18.70 -8.64 -4.65
C ARG A 363 18.12 -7.26 -4.37
N VAL A 364 16.83 -7.21 -4.06
CA VAL A 364 16.01 -6.02 -3.83
C VAL A 364 15.55 -5.97 -2.39
N PHE A 365 15.40 -4.78 -1.85
CA PHE A 365 14.70 -4.49 -0.60
C PHE A 365 13.45 -3.67 -0.91
N LEU A 366 12.28 -4.21 -0.57
CA LEU A 366 11.00 -3.52 -0.74
C LEU A 366 10.43 -3.11 0.61
N ILE A 367 10.05 -1.86 0.71
CA ILE A 367 9.30 -1.31 1.84
C ILE A 367 7.87 -1.10 1.35
N LEU A 368 6.93 -1.84 1.92
CA LEU A 368 5.50 -1.70 1.66
C LEU A 368 4.87 -0.99 2.85
N ASP A 369 4.52 0.28 2.67
CA ASP A 369 4.08 1.14 3.76
C ASP A 369 2.56 1.34 3.75
N ASP A 370 1.94 1.21 4.93
CA ASP A 370 0.50 1.42 5.17
C ASP A 370 -0.39 0.37 4.47
N LEU A 371 -0.26 -0.90 4.89
CA LEU A 371 -1.03 -2.02 4.33
C LEU A 371 -2.48 -2.09 4.84
N ASP A 372 -2.88 -1.24 5.77
CA ASP A 372 -4.13 -1.39 6.53
C ASP A 372 -5.37 -1.58 5.64
N LYS A 373 -5.50 -0.80 4.56
CA LYS A 373 -6.64 -0.93 3.64
C LYS A 373 -6.65 -2.23 2.83
N LEU A 374 -5.47 -2.66 2.37
CA LEU A 374 -5.35 -3.93 1.64
C LEU A 374 -5.74 -5.12 2.52
N ILE A 375 -5.37 -5.03 3.79
CA ILE A 375 -5.69 -6.03 4.78
C ILE A 375 -7.18 -6.10 5.06
N GLU A 376 -7.83 -4.93 5.18
CA GLU A 376 -9.28 -4.88 5.37
C GLU A 376 -10.06 -5.43 4.17
N LYS A 377 -9.50 -5.32 2.93
CA LYS A 377 -10.22 -5.67 1.71
C LYS A 377 -9.81 -7.01 1.10
N GLU A 378 -8.52 -7.32 1.06
CA GLU A 378 -7.97 -8.46 0.32
C GLU A 378 -6.84 -9.16 1.12
N SER A 379 -7.09 -9.50 2.40
CA SER A 379 -6.09 -10.08 3.30
C SER A 379 -5.45 -11.34 2.74
N ASP A 380 -6.27 -12.30 2.30
CA ASP A 380 -5.81 -13.63 1.89
C ASP A 380 -4.99 -13.56 0.60
N GLN A 381 -5.45 -12.80 -0.39
CA GLN A 381 -4.71 -12.57 -1.64
C GLN A 381 -3.38 -11.85 -1.39
N LEU A 382 -3.35 -10.91 -0.43
CA LEU A 382 -2.13 -10.23 -0.03
C LEU A 382 -1.14 -11.21 0.61
N ILE A 383 -1.61 -12.07 1.51
CA ILE A 383 -0.78 -13.09 2.17
C ILE A 383 -0.24 -14.07 1.14
N GLU A 384 -1.08 -14.55 0.22
CA GLU A 384 -0.69 -15.44 -0.87
C GLU A 384 0.39 -14.81 -1.76
N LEU A 385 0.21 -13.57 -2.21
CA LEU A 385 1.21 -12.85 -2.99
C LEU A 385 2.53 -12.71 -2.24
N LEU A 386 2.50 -12.28 -0.98
CA LEU A 386 3.71 -12.06 -0.18
C LEU A 386 4.45 -13.39 0.09
N ASN A 387 3.72 -14.48 0.38
CA ASN A 387 4.30 -15.80 0.53
C ASN A 387 4.91 -16.31 -0.77
N SER A 388 4.19 -16.18 -1.91
CA SER A 388 4.70 -16.53 -3.24
C SER A 388 6.00 -15.79 -3.56
N LEU A 389 6.05 -14.47 -3.31
CA LEU A 389 7.27 -13.67 -3.49
C LEU A 389 8.41 -14.12 -2.59
N LEU A 390 8.13 -14.41 -1.31
CA LEU A 390 9.16 -14.86 -0.37
C LEU A 390 9.68 -16.26 -0.71
N GLU A 391 8.84 -17.15 -1.21
CA GLU A 391 9.25 -18.50 -1.62
C GLU A 391 10.05 -18.50 -2.92
N GLN A 392 9.57 -17.78 -3.93
CA GLN A 392 10.15 -17.82 -5.28
C GLN A 392 11.34 -16.86 -5.47
N CYS A 393 11.48 -15.83 -4.61
CA CYS A 393 12.51 -14.79 -4.70
C CYS A 393 13.44 -14.83 -3.46
N PRO A 394 14.41 -15.76 -3.37
CA PRO A 394 15.19 -15.99 -2.15
C PRO A 394 16.09 -14.81 -1.74
N LYS A 395 16.40 -13.91 -2.66
CA LYS A 395 17.22 -12.71 -2.43
C LYS A 395 16.41 -11.46 -2.10
N LEU A 396 15.08 -11.52 -2.20
CA LEU A 396 14.15 -10.46 -1.82
C LEU A 396 14.09 -10.31 -0.30
N ARG A 397 13.98 -9.08 0.16
CA ARG A 397 13.67 -8.75 1.57
C ARG A 397 12.53 -7.75 1.59
N LEU A 398 11.61 -7.91 2.54
CA LEU A 398 10.43 -7.08 2.70
C LEU A 398 10.43 -6.40 4.08
N LEU A 399 10.05 -5.13 4.09
CA LEU A 399 9.68 -4.40 5.30
C LEU A 399 8.26 -3.90 5.13
N LEU A 400 7.36 -4.34 6.00
CA LEU A 400 5.94 -4.02 5.97
C LEU A 400 5.60 -3.05 7.08
N THR A 401 4.64 -2.14 6.87
CA THR A 401 4.08 -1.34 7.97
C THR A 401 2.56 -1.46 8.00
N CYS A 402 1.99 -1.70 9.17
CA CYS A 402 0.55 -1.84 9.41
C CYS A 402 0.16 -1.37 10.83
N ARG A 403 -1.13 -1.24 11.13
CA ARG A 403 -1.61 -0.87 12.48
C ARG A 403 -1.66 -2.07 13.41
N ASP A 404 -2.25 -3.15 12.96
CA ASP A 404 -2.45 -4.36 13.73
C ASP A 404 -1.41 -5.43 13.39
N SER A 405 -1.28 -6.42 14.27
CA SER A 405 -0.37 -7.54 14.09
C SER A 405 -0.97 -8.55 13.11
N LEU A 406 -0.70 -8.34 11.83
CA LEU A 406 -1.35 -9.06 10.74
C LEU A 406 -0.86 -10.45 10.44
N VAL A 407 0.28 -10.77 10.87
CA VAL A 407 1.14 -11.63 10.07
C VAL A 407 1.39 -12.96 10.78
N ARG A 408 0.33 -13.57 11.32
CA ARG A 408 0.45 -14.95 11.82
C ARG A 408 0.69 -15.95 10.69
N ASP A 409 0.25 -15.63 9.47
CA ASP A 409 0.23 -16.54 8.32
C ASP A 409 1.31 -16.26 7.25
N LEU A 410 2.17 -15.23 7.45
CA LEU A 410 3.30 -14.97 6.56
C LEU A 410 4.53 -15.81 6.93
N VAL A 411 4.98 -16.61 5.97
CA VAL A 411 6.21 -17.41 6.07
C VAL A 411 7.44 -16.50 6.10
N TYR A 412 8.43 -16.79 6.94
CA TYR A 412 9.67 -16.00 7.09
C TYR A 412 9.47 -14.53 7.50
N CYS A 413 8.36 -14.19 8.17
CA CYS A 413 8.09 -12.85 8.65
C CYS A 413 8.14 -12.77 10.18
N GLN A 414 8.89 -11.78 10.67
CA GLN A 414 8.92 -11.42 12.08
C GLN A 414 8.12 -10.14 12.30
N GLN A 415 7.42 -10.04 13.42
CA GLN A 415 6.70 -8.84 13.82
C GLN A 415 7.48 -8.05 14.85
N GLN A 416 7.42 -6.73 14.73
CA GLN A 416 8.02 -5.81 15.69
C GLN A 416 7.08 -4.65 15.99
N GLU A 417 6.71 -4.49 17.25
CA GLU A 417 5.93 -3.34 17.69
C GLU A 417 6.80 -2.07 17.74
N VAL A 418 6.27 -1.00 17.17
CA VAL A 418 6.89 0.34 17.25
C VAL A 418 6.33 1.05 18.47
N CYS A 419 7.16 1.18 19.51
CA CYS A 419 6.80 1.77 20.79
C CYS A 419 6.90 3.31 20.80
N SER A 420 6.47 3.92 21.91
CA SER A 420 6.70 5.34 22.21
C SER A 420 8.19 5.67 22.25
N MET A 421 8.54 6.92 21.96
CA MET A 421 9.92 7.39 21.99
C MET A 421 10.41 7.62 23.44
N ALA A 422 11.71 7.42 23.65
CA ALA A 422 12.34 7.73 24.92
C ALA A 422 12.27 9.24 25.23
N ALA A 423 12.34 9.61 26.52
CA ALA A 423 12.27 11.00 26.95
C ALA A 423 13.35 11.90 26.32
N SER A 424 14.56 11.38 26.11
CA SER A 424 15.65 12.10 25.44
C SER A 424 15.36 12.38 23.96
N GLU A 425 14.76 11.43 23.26
CA GLU A 425 14.36 11.57 21.87
C GLU A 425 13.13 12.48 21.71
N THR A 426 12.15 12.37 22.63
CA THR A 426 11.02 13.29 22.75
C THR A 426 11.49 14.73 22.86
N ARG A 427 12.51 14.98 23.71
CA ARG A 427 13.11 16.30 23.85
C ARG A 427 13.76 16.79 22.56
N GLN A 428 14.48 15.95 21.84
CA GLN A 428 15.12 16.33 20.59
C GLN A 428 14.09 16.70 19.51
N ILE A 429 13.00 15.95 19.36
CA ILE A 429 11.90 16.28 18.44
C ILE A 429 11.26 17.60 18.85
N PHE A 430 10.93 17.77 20.14
CA PHE A 430 10.27 18.97 20.60
C PHE A 430 11.10 20.22 20.30
N ILE A 431 12.40 20.24 20.63
CA ILE A 431 13.31 21.37 20.37
C ILE A 431 13.39 21.67 18.86
N LYS A 432 13.34 20.65 18.03
CA LYS A 432 13.41 20.79 16.57
C LYS A 432 12.23 21.56 15.97
N TYR A 433 11.02 21.35 16.52
CA TYR A 433 9.80 22.01 16.05
C TYR A 433 9.46 23.29 16.82
N ALA A 434 10.11 23.53 17.97
CA ALA A 434 10.00 24.75 18.76
C ALA A 434 11.36 25.50 18.87
N PRO A 435 11.96 25.95 17.75
CA PRO A 435 13.37 26.37 17.70
C PRO A 435 13.68 27.70 18.41
N SER A 436 12.68 28.56 18.70
CA SER A 436 12.91 29.94 19.18
C SER A 436 13.33 30.04 20.64
N GLN A 437 13.41 28.92 21.34
CA GLN A 437 13.76 28.93 22.77
C GLN A 437 15.07 28.21 23.06
N SER A 438 16.20 28.94 22.87
CA SER A 438 17.56 28.48 23.18
C SER A 438 17.79 28.23 24.69
N GLN A 439 16.84 28.49 25.56
CA GLN A 439 16.95 28.39 27.04
C GLN A 439 16.47 27.06 27.63
N TRP A 440 16.10 26.10 26.78
CA TRP A 440 15.67 24.78 27.20
C TRP A 440 16.78 24.01 27.91
N GLY A 441 16.64 23.81 29.20
CA GLY A 441 17.47 22.91 29.99
C GLY A 441 18.57 23.53 30.85
N LYS A 442 18.53 24.84 31.14
CA LYS A 442 19.47 25.48 32.04
C LYS A 442 18.91 25.89 33.43
N ASN A 443 17.57 25.87 33.62
CA ASN A 443 16.92 26.11 34.88
C ASN A 443 16.19 24.85 35.35
N ASP A 444 16.25 24.56 36.65
CA ASP A 444 15.61 23.41 37.28
C ASP A 444 14.07 23.39 37.05
N ASP A 445 13.45 24.58 37.06
CA ASP A 445 12.02 24.72 36.76
C ASP A 445 11.65 24.31 35.35
N LEU A 446 12.49 24.66 34.32
CA LEU A 446 12.28 24.27 32.94
C LEU A 446 12.43 22.76 32.71
N ILE A 447 13.31 22.12 33.51
CA ILE A 447 13.47 20.66 33.45
C ILE A 447 12.22 19.97 33.99
N ALA A 448 11.65 20.51 35.09
CA ALA A 448 10.42 20.00 35.69
C ALA A 448 9.24 20.11 34.74
N ASP A 449 9.01 21.29 34.11
CA ASP A 449 7.95 21.52 33.14
C ASP A 449 8.11 20.63 31.92
N PHE A 450 9.35 20.44 31.46
CA PHE A 450 9.61 19.54 30.31
C PHE A 450 9.34 18.07 30.65
N ASN A 451 9.70 17.61 31.83
CA ASN A 451 9.41 16.25 32.29
C ASN A 451 7.90 16.03 32.44
N LEU A 452 7.16 17.05 32.83
CA LEU A 452 5.71 17.05 32.88
C LEU A 452 5.12 16.91 31.46
N LEU A 453 5.61 17.73 30.52
CA LEU A 453 5.19 17.65 29.12
C LEU A 453 5.47 16.28 28.50
N VAL A 454 6.66 15.69 28.74
CA VAL A 454 7.01 14.35 28.26
C VAL A 454 6.04 13.30 28.79
N LYS A 455 5.67 13.36 30.06
CA LYS A 455 4.64 12.48 30.65
C LYS A 455 3.27 12.68 29.98
N PHE A 456 2.90 13.93 29.71
CA PHE A 456 1.64 14.27 29.06
C PHE A 456 1.54 13.73 27.65
N LEU A 457 2.60 13.87 26.87
CA LEU A 457 2.68 13.44 25.47
C LEU A 457 2.99 11.94 25.29
N ASP A 458 3.36 11.24 26.37
CA ASP A 458 3.65 9.80 26.44
C ASP A 458 4.61 9.32 25.33
N GLY A 459 5.58 10.17 24.95
CA GLY A 459 6.55 9.85 23.89
C GLY A 459 5.94 9.67 22.50
N TYR A 460 4.75 10.21 22.25
CA TYR A 460 4.05 10.03 20.97
C TYR A 460 4.47 11.09 19.94
N PRO A 461 5.20 10.72 18.85
CA PRO A 461 5.88 11.67 17.96
C PRO A 461 4.97 12.73 17.36
N LEU A 462 3.76 12.36 16.93
CA LEU A 462 2.83 13.33 16.33
C LEU A 462 2.31 14.32 17.39
N ALA A 463 1.98 13.85 18.60
CA ALA A 463 1.56 14.73 19.67
C ALA A 463 2.67 15.70 20.08
N ILE A 464 3.92 15.22 20.14
CA ILE A 464 5.11 16.04 20.41
C ILE A 464 5.27 17.14 19.35
N LYS A 465 5.16 16.77 18.07
CA LYS A 465 5.26 17.69 16.94
C LYS A 465 4.15 18.76 16.97
N LEU A 466 2.92 18.35 17.24
CA LEU A 466 1.77 19.26 17.38
C LEU A 466 1.95 20.24 18.54
N ALA A 467 2.30 19.74 19.72
CA ALA A 467 2.53 20.57 20.90
C ALA A 467 3.68 21.57 20.71
N ALA A 468 4.79 21.12 20.11
CA ALA A 468 5.92 21.98 19.78
C ALA A 468 5.54 23.07 18.75
N SER A 469 4.77 22.69 17.71
CA SER A 469 4.30 23.62 16.68
C SER A 469 3.31 24.63 17.25
N TYR A 470 2.39 24.18 18.11
CA TYR A 470 1.47 25.06 18.85
C TYR A 470 2.23 26.12 19.65
N MET A 471 3.19 25.68 20.48
CA MET A 471 4.01 26.57 21.27
C MET A 471 4.82 27.57 20.43
N ALA A 472 5.37 27.13 19.30
CA ALA A 472 6.11 28.00 18.38
C ALA A 472 5.23 29.09 17.74
N GLN A 473 3.97 28.80 17.44
CA GLN A 473 3.05 29.75 16.83
C GLN A 473 2.44 30.70 17.88
N THR A 474 2.10 30.23 19.06
CA THR A 474 1.51 31.02 20.14
C THR A 474 2.53 31.84 20.93
N GLN A 475 3.83 31.58 20.74
CA GLN A 475 4.93 32.15 21.52
C GLN A 475 4.75 31.93 23.04
N SER A 476 4.00 30.92 23.44
CA SER A 476 3.77 30.55 24.85
C SER A 476 5.04 29.99 25.49
N THR A 477 5.11 30.06 26.83
CA THR A 477 6.16 29.38 27.59
C THR A 477 5.83 27.90 27.73
N LEU A 478 6.84 27.10 28.12
CA LEU A 478 6.64 25.65 28.34
C LEU A 478 5.58 25.40 29.43
N LYS A 479 5.62 26.23 30.50
CA LYS A 479 4.66 26.17 31.57
C LYS A 479 3.23 26.45 31.11
N MET A 480 3.04 27.52 30.33
CA MET A 480 1.73 27.80 29.72
C MET A 480 1.24 26.67 28.81
N LEU A 481 2.15 26.08 28.03
CA LEU A 481 1.80 24.92 27.21
C LEU A 481 1.32 23.73 28.05
N CYS A 482 1.99 23.45 29.17
CA CYS A 482 1.56 22.39 30.08
C CYS A 482 0.17 22.72 30.70
N GLU A 483 -0.04 23.96 31.14
CA GLU A 483 -1.34 24.42 31.65
C GLU A 483 -2.44 24.33 30.58
N ASP A 484 -2.16 24.70 29.34
CA ASP A 484 -3.09 24.58 28.20
C ASP A 484 -3.46 23.14 27.84
N LEU A 485 -2.54 22.21 28.05
CA LEU A 485 -2.75 20.78 27.74
C LEU A 485 -3.36 20.01 28.91
N GLU A 486 -3.34 20.58 30.13
CA GLU A 486 -3.84 19.97 31.37
C GLU A 486 -5.37 20.08 31.46
N ILE A 487 -6.09 19.24 30.72
CA ILE A 487 -7.56 19.13 30.81
C ILE A 487 -7.98 18.21 31.97
N GLU A 488 -7.13 17.25 32.33
CA GLU A 488 -7.32 16.33 33.45
C GLU A 488 -6.03 16.16 34.24
N PRO A 489 -6.11 16.00 35.59
CA PRO A 489 -4.93 15.73 36.41
C PRO A 489 -4.18 14.49 35.93
N LEU A 490 -2.84 14.53 35.99
CA LEU A 490 -1.98 13.40 35.60
C LEU A 490 -2.34 12.10 36.31
N GLU A 491 -2.78 12.16 37.54
CA GLU A 491 -3.23 11.03 38.36
C GLU A 491 -4.42 10.30 37.72
N VAL A 492 -5.33 11.02 37.05
CA VAL A 492 -6.45 10.42 36.28
C VAL A 492 -5.94 9.82 34.99
N LEU A 493 -4.99 10.47 34.31
CA LEU A 493 -4.39 9.94 33.06
C LEU A 493 -3.59 8.65 33.33
N GLU A 494 -2.97 8.51 34.50
CA GLU A 494 -2.24 7.29 34.88
C GLU A 494 -3.17 6.06 35.07
N THR A 495 -4.48 6.28 35.28
CA THR A 495 -5.47 5.17 35.35
C THR A 495 -5.82 4.58 33.99
N TYR A 496 -5.55 5.28 32.89
CA TYR A 496 -5.80 4.82 31.53
C TYR A 496 -4.75 3.82 31.07
N SER A 497 -5.15 2.93 30.15
CA SER A 497 -4.19 2.09 29.44
C SER A 497 -3.19 2.96 28.65
N PRO A 498 -1.98 2.47 28.33
CA PRO A 498 -1.01 3.21 27.53
C PRO A 498 -1.58 3.72 26.20
N GLN A 499 -2.43 2.91 25.55
CA GLN A 499 -3.10 3.27 24.32
C GLN A 499 -4.09 4.41 24.48
N GLN A 500 -4.95 4.34 25.50
CA GLN A 500 -5.92 5.39 25.80
C GLN A 500 -5.25 6.73 26.16
N ARG A 501 -4.11 6.71 26.88
CA ARG A 501 -3.33 7.92 27.16
C ARG A 501 -2.82 8.59 25.89
N LYS A 502 -2.27 7.82 24.96
CA LYS A 502 -1.76 8.31 23.67
C LYS A 502 -2.86 8.94 22.82
N GLU A 503 -3.99 8.25 22.69
CA GLU A 503 -5.15 8.73 21.94
C GLU A 503 -5.69 10.04 22.52
N ARG A 504 -5.74 10.13 23.84
CA ARG A 504 -6.22 11.33 24.54
C ARG A 504 -5.26 12.49 24.39
N SER A 505 -3.97 12.31 24.65
CA SER A 505 -2.94 13.33 24.45
C SER A 505 -2.95 13.89 23.03
N LEU A 506 -3.07 13.01 22.06
CA LEU A 506 -3.14 13.40 20.66
C LEU A 506 -4.41 14.21 20.36
N ARG A 507 -5.57 13.77 20.87
CA ARG A 507 -6.84 14.48 20.68
C ARG A 507 -6.80 15.88 21.28
N ILE A 508 -6.26 16.04 22.49
CA ILE A 508 -6.13 17.32 23.17
C ILE A 508 -5.24 18.27 22.36
N THR A 509 -4.07 17.79 21.90
CA THR A 509 -3.14 18.62 21.13
C THR A 509 -3.72 19.01 19.77
N LEU A 510 -4.50 18.16 19.13
CA LEU A 510 -5.22 18.46 17.89
C LEU A 510 -6.31 19.51 18.15
N GLU A 511 -7.09 19.38 19.23
CA GLU A 511 -8.15 20.33 19.59
C GLU A 511 -7.58 21.72 19.83
N ARG A 512 -6.53 21.83 20.64
CA ARG A 512 -5.87 23.12 20.91
C ARG A 512 -5.28 23.75 19.65
N SER A 513 -4.63 22.95 18.81
CA SER A 513 -4.10 23.44 17.53
C SER A 513 -5.22 23.91 16.60
N PHE A 514 -6.36 23.21 16.59
CA PHE A 514 -7.53 23.58 15.77
C PHE A 514 -8.18 24.89 16.25
N GLU A 515 -8.33 25.08 17.55
CA GLU A 515 -8.91 26.32 18.14
C GLU A 515 -8.11 27.58 17.80
N MET A 516 -6.79 27.43 17.57
CA MET A 516 -5.90 28.56 17.24
C MET A 516 -5.87 28.90 15.76
N LEU A 517 -6.47 28.08 14.90
CA LEU A 517 -6.54 28.35 13.47
C LEU A 517 -7.48 29.52 13.17
N SER A 518 -7.22 30.25 12.09
CA SER A 518 -8.18 31.20 11.52
C SER A 518 -9.49 30.49 11.16
N VAL A 519 -10.59 31.24 11.11
CA VAL A 519 -11.89 30.70 10.72
C VAL A 519 -11.82 30.00 9.35
N GLU A 520 -11.10 30.59 8.39
CA GLU A 520 -10.89 30.01 7.08
C GLU A 520 -10.15 28.66 7.14
N ALA A 521 -9.14 28.53 8.00
CA ALA A 521 -8.39 27.29 8.18
C ALA A 521 -9.20 26.23 8.93
N GLN A 522 -10.03 26.64 9.91
CA GLN A 522 -10.98 25.77 10.60
C GLN A 522 -12.05 25.21 9.65
N ASP A 523 -12.51 26.00 8.68
CA ASP A 523 -13.48 25.57 7.67
C ASP A 523 -12.88 24.60 6.65
N ILE A 524 -11.62 24.83 6.24
CA ILE A 524 -10.92 24.01 5.22
C ILE A 524 -10.41 22.70 5.80
N PHE A 525 -9.90 22.68 7.03
CA PHE A 525 -9.27 21.50 7.62
C PHE A 525 -10.14 20.23 7.59
N PRO A 526 -11.42 20.26 8.02
CA PRO A 526 -12.29 19.09 7.93
C PRO A 526 -12.49 18.60 6.49
N LEU A 527 -12.54 19.53 5.52
CA LEU A 527 -12.77 19.22 4.12
C LEU A 527 -11.61 18.48 3.47
N LEU A 528 -10.38 18.61 4.01
CA LEU A 528 -9.22 17.85 3.54
C LEU A 528 -9.37 16.34 3.75
N ALA A 529 -10.25 15.90 4.65
CA ALA A 529 -10.52 14.49 4.88
C ALA A 529 -11.18 13.79 3.69
N PHE A 530 -11.81 14.54 2.78
CA PHE A 530 -12.40 14.01 1.54
C PHE A 530 -11.39 13.72 0.42
N PHE A 531 -10.11 14.02 0.63
CA PHE A 531 -9.05 13.77 -0.34
C PHE A 531 -8.13 12.63 0.13
N PRO A 532 -8.45 11.35 -0.16
CA PRO A 532 -7.66 10.21 0.29
C PRO A 532 -6.20 10.26 -0.18
N SER A 533 -5.93 10.61 -1.43
CA SER A 533 -4.56 10.78 -1.96
C SER A 533 -3.93 12.14 -1.63
N GLY A 534 -4.53 12.91 -0.71
CA GLY A 534 -4.14 14.28 -0.46
C GLY A 534 -4.63 15.24 -1.55
N LEU A 535 -4.47 16.53 -1.31
CA LEU A 535 -4.96 17.60 -2.17
C LEU A 535 -3.81 18.24 -2.95
N SER A 536 -3.88 18.22 -4.29
CA SER A 536 -2.89 18.90 -5.12
C SER A 536 -3.04 20.42 -5.02
N ARG A 537 -1.96 21.14 -5.29
CA ARG A 537 -1.94 22.61 -5.25
C ARG A 537 -2.94 23.23 -6.22
N ASP A 538 -3.01 22.67 -7.42
CA ASP A 538 -3.86 23.20 -8.48
C ASP A 538 -5.34 22.99 -8.16
N LEU A 539 -5.69 21.81 -7.62
CA LEU A 539 -7.05 21.53 -7.14
C LEU A 539 -7.41 22.43 -5.94
N ALA A 540 -6.50 22.61 -4.99
CA ALA A 540 -6.71 23.54 -3.87
C ALA A 540 -6.98 24.97 -4.33
N ARG A 541 -6.24 25.42 -5.35
CA ARG A 541 -6.40 26.73 -5.95
C ARG A 541 -7.72 26.87 -6.71
N ALA A 542 -8.16 25.81 -7.39
CA ALA A 542 -9.44 25.77 -8.08
C ALA A 542 -10.60 25.86 -7.11
N ILE A 543 -10.54 25.14 -5.98
CA ILE A 543 -11.62 25.11 -4.97
C ILE A 543 -11.69 26.41 -4.15
N TRP A 544 -10.56 26.89 -3.63
CA TRP A 544 -10.53 27.98 -2.63
C TRP A 544 -9.78 29.25 -3.06
N GLY A 545 -9.22 29.26 -4.28
CA GLY A 545 -8.48 30.42 -4.77
C GLY A 545 -7.23 30.75 -3.96
N SER A 546 -6.89 32.05 -3.84
CA SER A 546 -5.70 32.51 -3.11
C SER A 546 -5.86 32.48 -1.59
N SER A 547 -7.09 32.54 -1.07
CA SER A 547 -7.37 32.47 0.38
C SER A 547 -7.06 31.08 0.92
N GLY A 548 -7.41 30.01 0.18
CA GLY A 548 -7.09 28.65 0.54
C GLY A 548 -5.61 28.39 0.76
N ASN A 549 -4.74 28.99 -0.06
CA ASN A 549 -3.30 28.87 0.13
C ASN A 549 -2.80 29.39 1.51
N ARG A 550 -3.41 30.45 2.03
CA ARG A 550 -3.06 30.98 3.37
C ARG A 550 -3.49 30.03 4.47
N ALA A 551 -4.72 29.53 4.38
CA ALA A 551 -5.25 28.55 5.34
C ALA A 551 -4.41 27.26 5.35
N LEU A 552 -4.02 26.74 4.17
CA LEU A 552 -3.16 25.57 4.07
C LEU A 552 -1.76 25.82 4.67
N LEU A 553 -1.18 26.99 4.46
CA LEU A 553 0.09 27.38 5.10
C LEU A 553 -0.02 27.43 6.62
N GLU A 554 -1.16 27.87 7.14
CA GLU A 554 -1.43 27.88 8.57
C GLU A 554 -1.55 26.46 9.12
N LEU A 555 -2.24 25.56 8.43
CA LEU A 555 -2.29 24.13 8.81
C LEU A 555 -0.90 23.48 8.86
N PHE A 556 0.00 23.81 7.92
CA PHE A 556 1.40 23.34 7.97
C PHE A 556 2.15 23.91 9.19
N LYS A 557 1.97 25.18 9.54
CA LYS A 557 2.61 25.81 10.69
C LYS A 557 2.19 25.15 12.02
N PHE A 558 0.94 24.76 12.14
CA PHE A 558 0.45 24.03 13.30
C PHE A 558 0.68 22.52 13.20
N SER A 559 1.35 22.02 12.15
CA SER A 559 1.59 20.59 11.90
C SER A 559 0.33 19.73 11.84
N MET A 560 -0.81 20.33 11.56
CA MET A 560 -2.09 19.63 11.36
C MET A 560 -2.21 19.01 9.97
N ALA A 561 -1.45 19.51 9.01
CA ALA A 561 -1.29 18.93 7.68
C ALA A 561 0.20 18.82 7.32
N GLU A 562 0.50 17.96 6.38
CA GLU A 562 1.87 17.74 5.89
C GLU A 562 1.97 18.06 4.40
N LYS A 563 3.12 18.60 4.02
CA LYS A 563 3.46 18.86 2.62
C LYS A 563 4.30 17.71 2.10
N SER A 564 3.81 16.96 1.11
CA SER A 564 4.61 16.02 0.35
C SER A 564 5.05 16.66 -0.97
N LEU A 565 6.30 16.42 -1.36
CA LEU A 565 6.84 16.86 -2.66
C LEU A 565 6.66 15.71 -3.64
N THR A 566 6.03 15.99 -4.77
CA THR A 566 6.00 15.10 -5.94
C THR A 566 7.01 15.60 -6.98
N ALA A 567 7.29 14.81 -8.01
CA ALA A 567 8.24 15.18 -9.04
C ALA A 567 7.92 16.51 -9.75
N SER A 568 6.64 16.86 -9.81
CA SER A 568 6.14 18.05 -10.53
C SER A 568 5.56 19.14 -9.63
N ASP A 569 5.08 18.82 -8.42
CA ASP A 569 4.40 19.78 -7.53
C ASP A 569 4.39 19.26 -6.07
N TRP A 570 3.67 19.96 -5.18
CA TRP A 570 3.46 19.56 -3.80
C TRP A 570 1.98 19.27 -3.51
N ARG A 571 1.75 18.35 -2.57
CA ARG A 571 0.41 17.95 -2.11
C ARG A 571 0.25 18.19 -0.61
N VAL A 572 -0.99 18.44 -0.20
CA VAL A 572 -1.40 18.55 1.22
C VAL A 572 -1.94 17.21 1.67
N ASN A 573 -1.32 16.60 2.65
CA ASN A 573 -1.79 15.35 3.26
C ASN A 573 -2.15 15.59 4.72
N LEU A 574 -3.17 14.89 5.19
CA LEU A 574 -3.45 14.80 6.61
C LEU A 574 -2.77 13.54 7.17
N PRO A 575 -1.97 13.66 8.25
CA PRO A 575 -1.59 12.50 9.05
C PRO A 575 -2.88 11.77 9.49
N GLU A 576 -2.84 10.44 9.57
CA GLU A 576 -4.06 9.66 9.82
C GLU A 576 -4.85 10.08 11.07
N PRO A 577 -4.22 10.33 12.24
CA PRO A 577 -4.97 10.83 13.38
C PRO A 577 -5.57 12.22 13.17
N ALA A 578 -4.91 13.09 12.40
CA ALA A 578 -5.47 14.39 12.03
C ALA A 578 -6.65 14.21 11.04
N ARG A 579 -6.60 13.19 10.17
CA ARG A 579 -7.70 12.83 9.26
C ARG A 579 -8.93 12.35 10.05
N ILE A 580 -8.74 11.44 11.01
CA ILE A 580 -9.83 10.97 11.90
C ILE A 580 -10.43 12.16 12.69
N TYR A 581 -9.58 13.04 13.19
CA TYR A 581 -10.04 14.24 13.87
C TYR A 581 -10.79 15.18 12.93
N ALA A 582 -10.29 15.41 11.73
CA ALA A 582 -10.97 16.20 10.70
C ALA A 582 -12.35 15.62 10.35
N GLN A 583 -12.44 14.30 10.19
CA GLN A 583 -13.72 13.61 9.98
C GLN A 583 -14.70 13.82 11.14
N SER A 584 -14.22 13.83 12.40
CA SER A 584 -15.07 14.11 13.57
C SER A 584 -15.63 15.54 13.58
N LYS A 585 -14.97 16.49 12.92
CA LYS A 585 -15.42 17.89 12.79
C LYS A 585 -16.34 18.10 11.59
N LEU A 586 -16.47 17.12 10.69
CA LEU A 586 -17.39 17.21 9.55
C LEU A 586 -18.84 17.10 9.99
N LEU A 587 -19.62 18.11 9.70
CA LEU A 587 -21.08 17.99 9.64
C LEU A 587 -21.42 17.32 8.28
N HIS A 588 -21.52 16.01 8.28
CA HIS A 588 -21.35 15.06 7.18
C HIS A 588 -21.98 15.38 5.81
N LYS A 589 -23.07 16.08 5.70
CA LYS A 589 -23.71 16.33 4.40
C LYS A 589 -23.26 17.62 3.69
N ARG A 590 -23.00 18.70 4.40
CA ARG A 590 -22.77 20.01 3.79
C ARG A 590 -21.37 20.20 3.17
N GLY A 591 -20.36 19.49 3.68
CA GLY A 591 -18.99 19.65 3.20
C GLY A 591 -18.76 19.07 1.82
N ILE A 592 -19.26 17.87 1.54
CA ILE A 592 -19.08 17.21 0.26
C ILE A 592 -19.98 17.82 -0.83
N GLU A 593 -21.21 18.26 -0.48
CA GLU A 593 -22.10 18.99 -1.38
C GLU A 593 -21.46 20.31 -1.87
N TYR A 594 -20.59 20.92 -1.06
CA TYR A 594 -19.81 22.09 -1.45
C TYR A 594 -18.61 21.74 -2.33
N LEU A 595 -17.88 20.65 -2.00
CA LEU A 595 -16.62 20.29 -2.67
C LEU A 595 -16.82 19.59 -4.01
N ALA A 596 -17.79 18.67 -4.10
CA ALA A 596 -17.92 17.79 -5.24
C ALA A 596 -18.13 18.55 -6.58
N PRO A 597 -18.98 19.59 -6.67
CA PRO A 597 -19.10 20.35 -7.89
C PRO A 597 -17.79 20.94 -8.37
N GLN A 598 -17.04 21.54 -7.47
CA GLN A 598 -15.79 22.26 -7.79
C GLN A 598 -14.65 21.28 -8.13
N ALA A 599 -14.62 20.12 -7.47
CA ALA A 599 -13.67 19.06 -7.78
C ALA A 599 -13.97 18.44 -9.16
N LEU A 600 -15.24 18.14 -9.46
CA LEU A 600 -15.67 17.63 -10.76
C LEU A 600 -15.41 18.62 -11.89
N ASP A 601 -15.64 19.93 -11.67
CA ASP A 601 -15.29 20.98 -12.62
C ASP A 601 -13.79 20.98 -12.93
N PHE A 602 -12.96 20.93 -11.88
CA PHE A 602 -11.51 20.86 -12.05
C PHE A 602 -11.06 19.61 -12.81
N TYR A 603 -11.60 18.45 -12.46
CA TYR A 603 -11.23 17.19 -13.12
C TYR A 603 -11.66 17.20 -14.58
N GLN A 604 -12.84 17.69 -14.92
CA GLN A 604 -13.29 17.76 -16.30
C GLN A 604 -12.50 18.79 -17.12
N ASP A 605 -12.39 20.02 -16.63
CA ASP A 605 -11.94 21.17 -17.43
C ASP A 605 -10.41 21.32 -17.47
N ASN A 606 -9.69 20.71 -16.51
CA ASN A 606 -8.24 20.87 -16.38
C ASN A 606 -7.49 19.53 -16.40
N PHE A 607 -7.89 18.59 -15.53
CA PHE A 607 -7.14 17.37 -15.33
C PHE A 607 -7.25 16.40 -16.51
N CYS A 608 -8.47 16.15 -17.00
CA CYS A 608 -8.68 15.26 -18.16
C CYS A 608 -7.89 15.76 -19.37
N ASP A 609 -7.98 17.04 -19.68
CA ASP A 609 -7.25 17.66 -20.78
C ASP A 609 -5.74 17.54 -20.63
N GLN A 610 -5.22 17.69 -19.42
CA GLN A 610 -3.79 17.55 -19.14
C GLN A 610 -3.30 16.13 -19.34
N VAL A 611 -4.03 15.15 -18.82
CA VAL A 611 -3.71 13.73 -18.96
C VAL A 611 -3.74 13.32 -20.44
N ILE A 612 -4.81 13.63 -21.15
CA ILE A 612 -4.98 13.33 -22.59
C ILE A 612 -3.81 13.91 -23.40
N LYS A 613 -3.49 15.19 -23.20
CA LYS A 613 -2.39 15.86 -23.91
C LYS A 613 -1.02 15.20 -23.66
N LEU A 614 -0.76 14.70 -22.45
CA LEU A 614 0.50 13.99 -22.15
C LEU A 614 0.59 12.68 -22.92
N PHE A 615 -0.49 11.90 -22.97
CA PHE A 615 -0.53 10.66 -23.74
C PHE A 615 -0.42 10.91 -25.25
N ASP A 616 -1.12 11.90 -25.78
CA ASP A 616 -1.10 12.26 -27.20
C ASP A 616 0.29 12.77 -27.66
N ASN A 617 1.01 13.46 -26.80
CA ASN A 617 2.37 13.94 -27.04
C ASN A 617 3.45 12.85 -26.86
N GLY A 618 3.08 11.62 -26.54
CA GLY A 618 4.00 10.49 -26.34
C GLY A 618 4.68 10.46 -24.96
N ASP A 619 4.28 11.32 -24.04
CA ASP A 619 4.78 11.33 -22.65
C ASP A 619 3.84 10.52 -21.72
N ALA A 620 3.63 9.25 -22.09
CA ALA A 620 2.73 8.35 -21.39
C ALA A 620 3.14 8.12 -19.93
N HIS A 621 4.44 8.14 -19.63
CA HIS A 621 4.95 7.96 -18.26
C HIS A 621 4.47 9.06 -17.32
N HIS A 622 4.54 10.32 -17.73
CA HIS A 622 4.07 11.46 -16.95
C HIS A 622 2.54 11.46 -16.79
N GLY A 623 1.81 11.09 -17.87
CA GLY A 623 0.36 10.94 -17.82
C GLY A 623 -0.09 9.86 -16.83
N GLN A 624 0.59 8.71 -16.81
CA GLN A 624 0.36 7.65 -15.83
C GLN A 624 0.65 8.10 -14.40
N GLN A 625 1.77 8.81 -14.16
CA GLN A 625 2.09 9.33 -12.82
C GLN A 625 0.99 10.26 -12.29
N LEU A 626 0.47 11.15 -13.12
CA LEU A 626 -0.62 12.05 -12.73
C LEU A 626 -1.90 11.28 -12.39
N LEU A 627 -2.27 10.29 -13.21
CA LEU A 627 -3.43 9.45 -12.94
C LEU A 627 -3.28 8.69 -11.61
N VAL A 628 -2.14 8.05 -11.37
CA VAL A 628 -1.86 7.35 -10.11
C VAL A 628 -2.03 8.27 -8.91
N GLN A 629 -1.52 9.51 -9.01
CA GLN A 629 -1.57 10.48 -7.91
C GLN A 629 -2.98 10.96 -7.58
N GLU A 630 -3.88 11.07 -8.56
CA GLU A 630 -5.24 11.57 -8.38
C GLU A 630 -6.30 10.47 -8.34
N ASN A 631 -5.96 9.23 -8.65
CA ASN A 631 -6.93 8.14 -8.85
C ASN A 631 -7.93 7.99 -7.70
N SER A 632 -7.44 7.88 -6.45
CA SER A 632 -8.34 7.68 -5.30
C SER A 632 -9.24 8.89 -5.03
N ASN A 633 -8.77 10.12 -5.26
CA ASN A 633 -9.61 11.32 -5.14
C ASN A 633 -10.68 11.34 -6.24
N LEU A 634 -10.25 11.03 -7.45
CA LEU A 634 -11.12 11.03 -8.63
C LEU A 634 -12.23 10.00 -8.48
N ILE A 635 -11.88 8.75 -8.15
CA ILE A 635 -12.86 7.67 -7.90
C ILE A 635 -13.84 8.07 -6.80
N TYR A 636 -13.33 8.61 -5.69
CA TYR A 636 -14.17 9.05 -4.58
C TYR A 636 -15.24 10.05 -4.99
N PHE A 637 -14.88 11.08 -5.77
CA PHE A 637 -15.85 12.09 -6.23
C PHE A 637 -16.77 11.56 -7.34
N LEU A 638 -16.31 10.65 -8.20
CA LEU A 638 -17.14 10.01 -9.21
C LEU A 638 -18.18 9.07 -8.60
N GLU A 639 -17.78 8.19 -7.68
CA GLU A 639 -18.72 7.29 -6.98
C GLU A 639 -19.75 8.08 -6.20
N TRP A 640 -19.31 9.13 -5.49
CA TRP A 640 -20.22 10.01 -4.80
C TRP A 640 -21.19 10.69 -5.80
N GLY A 641 -20.71 11.07 -6.98
CA GLY A 641 -21.50 11.67 -8.06
C GLY A 641 -22.59 10.76 -8.61
N TYR A 642 -22.43 9.44 -8.55
CA TYR A 642 -23.44 8.49 -9.03
C TYR A 642 -24.46 8.09 -7.97
N ASP A 643 -24.08 8.08 -6.69
CA ASP A 643 -24.87 7.50 -5.59
C ASP A 643 -25.82 8.50 -4.90
N HIS A 644 -25.65 9.81 -5.07
CA HIS A 644 -26.41 10.83 -4.34
C HIS A 644 -27.32 11.65 -5.26
N GLU A 645 -28.36 12.30 -4.68
CA GLU A 645 -29.26 13.23 -5.36
C GLU A 645 -28.52 14.51 -5.77
N LEU A 646 -27.62 14.41 -6.73
CA LEU A 646 -26.93 15.53 -7.34
C LEU A 646 -27.78 16.22 -8.39
N SER A 647 -27.38 17.43 -8.78
CA SER A 647 -27.94 18.06 -9.95
C SER A 647 -27.63 17.25 -11.22
N SER A 648 -28.54 17.27 -12.18
CA SER A 648 -28.36 16.58 -13.46
C SER A 648 -27.03 16.93 -14.13
N ASP A 649 -26.57 18.18 -14.00
CA ASP A 649 -25.29 18.67 -14.54
C ASP A 649 -24.07 17.97 -13.91
N GLN A 650 -24.07 17.76 -12.60
CA GLN A 650 -22.97 17.10 -11.89
C GLN A 650 -22.85 15.61 -12.24
N ILE A 651 -24.00 14.95 -12.41
CA ILE A 651 -24.06 13.55 -12.85
C ILE A 651 -23.50 13.42 -14.27
N CYS A 652 -23.89 14.33 -15.17
CA CYS A 652 -23.40 14.38 -16.55
C CYS A 652 -21.88 14.60 -16.59
N ARG A 653 -21.33 15.49 -15.74
CA ARG A 653 -19.89 15.73 -15.62
C ARG A 653 -19.15 14.48 -15.17
N SER A 654 -19.65 13.76 -14.15
CA SER A 654 -19.07 12.51 -13.70
C SER A 654 -19.01 11.48 -14.83
N ALA A 655 -20.06 11.36 -15.64
CA ALA A 655 -20.10 10.48 -16.79
C ALA A 655 -19.05 10.84 -17.86
N ARG A 656 -18.92 12.13 -18.18
CA ARG A 656 -17.95 12.64 -19.15
C ARG A 656 -16.51 12.45 -18.70
N ILE A 657 -16.19 12.69 -17.42
CA ILE A 657 -14.85 12.43 -16.84
C ILE A 657 -14.52 10.95 -16.95
N THR A 658 -15.47 10.08 -16.58
CA THR A 658 -15.30 8.61 -16.67
C THR A 658 -15.00 8.19 -18.11
N ALA A 659 -15.74 8.69 -19.08
CA ALA A 659 -15.53 8.40 -20.49
C ALA A 659 -14.15 8.87 -20.98
N SER A 660 -13.73 10.08 -20.60
CA SER A 660 -12.48 10.70 -21.07
C SER A 660 -11.24 9.99 -20.53
N LEU A 661 -11.27 9.49 -19.29
CA LEU A 661 -10.12 8.86 -18.63
C LEU A 661 -10.10 7.33 -18.77
N SER A 662 -11.21 6.70 -19.12
CA SER A 662 -11.30 5.23 -19.21
C SER A 662 -10.26 4.59 -20.14
N PRO A 663 -9.85 5.18 -21.29
CA PRO A 663 -8.80 4.61 -22.14
C PRO A 663 -7.43 4.50 -21.46
N TYR A 664 -7.23 5.25 -20.38
CA TYR A 664 -5.97 5.34 -19.64
C TYR A 664 -6.02 4.58 -18.31
N TRP A 665 -7.19 4.39 -17.70
CA TRP A 665 -7.36 3.64 -16.45
C TRP A 665 -7.01 2.16 -16.54
N HIS A 666 -7.16 1.53 -17.71
CA HIS A 666 -6.78 0.14 -17.90
C HIS A 666 -5.29 -0.14 -17.58
N TRP A 667 -4.43 0.88 -17.58
CA TRP A 667 -3.04 0.77 -17.17
C TRP A 667 -2.88 0.68 -15.64
N LEU A 668 -3.84 1.22 -14.89
CA LEU A 668 -3.84 1.24 -13.43
C LEU A 668 -4.57 0.03 -12.86
N GLU A 669 -5.65 -0.36 -13.51
CA GLU A 669 -6.56 -1.40 -13.07
C GLU A 669 -6.86 -2.32 -14.26
N PRO A 670 -6.07 -3.39 -14.45
CA PRO A 670 -6.25 -4.30 -15.59
C PRO A 670 -7.55 -5.15 -15.51
N ASN A 671 -8.32 -5.03 -14.43
CA ASN A 671 -9.55 -5.76 -14.16
C ASN A 671 -10.80 -5.07 -14.77
N GLN A 672 -11.99 -5.64 -14.57
CA GLN A 672 -13.29 -5.16 -15.09
C GLN A 672 -13.76 -3.81 -14.50
N GLU A 673 -13.08 -3.26 -13.50
CA GLU A 673 -13.43 -2.02 -12.81
C GLU A 673 -13.67 -0.82 -13.76
N PRO A 674 -12.83 -0.55 -14.78
CA PRO A 674 -13.08 0.54 -15.71
C PRO A 674 -14.39 0.40 -16.49
N LEU A 675 -14.83 -0.83 -16.79
CA LEU A 675 -16.09 -1.08 -17.49
C LEU A 675 -17.30 -0.91 -16.59
N ASN A 676 -17.23 -1.40 -15.35
CA ASN A 676 -18.30 -1.18 -14.38
C ASN A 676 -18.57 0.31 -14.18
N ARG A 677 -17.51 1.14 -14.17
CA ARG A 677 -17.63 2.59 -14.09
C ARG A 677 -18.24 3.20 -15.35
N LEU A 678 -17.90 2.68 -16.52
CA LEU A 678 -18.51 3.12 -17.78
C LEU A 678 -19.98 2.72 -17.87
N ASP A 679 -20.38 1.57 -17.37
CA ASP A 679 -21.79 1.18 -17.28
C ASP A 679 -22.59 2.11 -16.37
N LEU A 680 -22.05 2.47 -15.21
CA LEU A 680 -22.64 3.47 -14.31
C LEU A 680 -22.72 4.83 -14.99
N ALA A 681 -21.67 5.25 -15.70
CA ALA A 681 -21.62 6.49 -16.44
C ALA A 681 -22.66 6.53 -17.58
N LEU A 682 -22.83 5.42 -18.30
CA LEU A 682 -23.82 5.27 -19.37
C LEU A 682 -25.24 5.39 -18.81
N ALA A 683 -25.54 4.65 -17.75
CA ALA A 683 -26.83 4.72 -17.09
C ALA A 683 -27.15 6.15 -16.58
N ALA A 684 -26.14 6.84 -16.05
CA ALA A 684 -26.25 8.20 -15.56
C ALA A 684 -26.51 9.20 -16.70
N ALA A 685 -25.78 9.11 -17.80
CA ALA A 685 -25.97 9.96 -18.98
C ALA A 685 -27.35 9.76 -19.60
N GLN A 686 -27.80 8.51 -19.77
CA GLN A 686 -29.12 8.16 -20.29
C GLN A 686 -30.25 8.67 -19.39
N LYS A 687 -30.16 8.48 -18.08
CA LYS A 687 -31.15 8.94 -17.10
C LYS A 687 -31.32 10.46 -17.16
N ASN A 688 -30.25 11.20 -17.39
CA ASN A 688 -30.24 12.66 -17.42
C ASN A 688 -30.36 13.26 -18.84
N GLN A 689 -30.58 12.42 -19.87
CA GLN A 689 -30.72 12.84 -21.28
C GLN A 689 -29.50 13.62 -21.82
N ASP A 690 -28.27 13.30 -21.31
CA ASP A 690 -27.01 13.87 -21.79
C ASP A 690 -26.52 13.12 -23.04
N GLN A 691 -26.99 13.56 -24.23
CA GLN A 691 -26.62 12.93 -25.51
C GLN A 691 -25.11 12.96 -25.79
N GLU A 692 -24.41 14.01 -25.36
CA GLU A 692 -22.98 14.14 -25.54
C GLU A 692 -22.22 13.19 -24.60
N GLY A 693 -22.62 13.11 -23.33
CA GLY A 693 -22.06 12.18 -22.36
C GLY A 693 -22.30 10.72 -22.76
N GLU A 694 -23.54 10.38 -23.21
CA GLU A 694 -23.86 9.04 -23.74
C GLU A 694 -22.96 8.69 -24.94
N TYR A 695 -22.78 9.58 -25.88
CA TYR A 695 -21.90 9.37 -27.04
C TYR A 695 -20.43 9.15 -26.63
N LEU A 696 -19.90 9.95 -25.70
CA LEU A 696 -18.54 9.80 -25.19
C LEU A 696 -18.34 8.48 -24.47
N VAL A 697 -19.29 8.06 -23.63
CA VAL A 697 -19.22 6.79 -22.91
C VAL A 697 -19.27 5.60 -23.86
N ILE A 698 -20.19 5.61 -24.85
CA ILE A 698 -20.27 4.55 -25.86
C ILE A 698 -18.97 4.44 -26.65
N ASN A 699 -18.36 5.56 -27.03
CA ASN A 699 -17.07 5.54 -27.73
C ASN A 699 -15.94 5.03 -26.85
N ALA A 700 -15.94 5.34 -25.56
CA ALA A 700 -14.97 4.82 -24.61
C ALA A 700 -15.09 3.32 -24.41
N ILE A 701 -16.32 2.80 -24.32
CA ILE A 701 -16.60 1.35 -24.30
C ILE A 701 -16.08 0.69 -25.60
N ALA A 702 -16.39 1.28 -26.75
CA ALA A 702 -15.94 0.77 -28.04
C ALA A 702 -14.40 0.77 -28.20
N ALA A 703 -13.73 1.82 -27.71
CA ALA A 703 -12.28 1.94 -27.75
C ALA A 703 -11.59 0.91 -26.86
N LEU A 704 -12.11 0.65 -25.67
CA LEU A 704 -11.63 -0.42 -24.79
C LEU A 704 -11.89 -1.79 -25.42
N ALA A 705 -13.08 -2.02 -25.97
CA ALA A 705 -13.45 -3.28 -26.63
C ALA A 705 -12.62 -3.61 -27.87
N SER A 706 -11.99 -2.64 -28.52
CA SER A 706 -11.16 -2.86 -29.72
C SER A 706 -9.75 -3.41 -29.44
N ARG A 707 -9.30 -3.44 -28.18
CA ARG A 707 -7.97 -3.93 -27.78
C ARG A 707 -7.97 -5.45 -27.58
N GLU A 708 -6.85 -6.12 -27.94
CA GLU A 708 -6.76 -7.59 -27.86
C GLU A 708 -6.98 -8.18 -26.47
N GLU A 709 -6.61 -7.44 -25.42
CA GLU A 709 -6.83 -7.78 -24.01
C GLU A 709 -8.32 -7.76 -23.60
N PHE A 710 -9.18 -7.12 -24.41
CA PHE A 710 -10.61 -6.99 -24.19
C PHE A 710 -11.47 -7.73 -25.22
N LYS A 711 -10.88 -8.63 -26.03
CA LYS A 711 -11.68 -9.49 -26.94
C LYS A 711 -12.66 -10.39 -26.18
N GLU A 712 -12.36 -10.76 -24.93
CA GLU A 712 -13.32 -11.41 -24.04
C GLU A 712 -14.55 -10.51 -23.78
N ILE A 713 -14.33 -9.19 -23.70
CA ILE A 713 -15.39 -8.20 -23.46
C ILE A 713 -16.26 -7.97 -24.72
N GLN A 714 -15.69 -8.08 -25.92
CA GLN A 714 -16.51 -8.08 -27.15
C GLN A 714 -17.49 -9.26 -27.18
N SER A 715 -17.13 -10.39 -26.59
CA SER A 715 -18.07 -11.50 -26.41
C SER A 715 -19.21 -11.13 -25.45
N LEU A 716 -18.93 -10.31 -24.42
CA LEU A 716 -19.90 -9.81 -23.44
C LEU A 716 -20.90 -8.83 -24.04
N VAL A 717 -20.41 -7.87 -24.82
CA VAL A 717 -21.28 -6.89 -25.52
C VAL A 717 -22.12 -7.60 -26.58
N GLN A 718 -21.55 -8.55 -27.33
CA GLN A 718 -22.29 -9.39 -28.27
C GLN A 718 -23.28 -10.34 -27.57
N GLU A 719 -23.05 -10.73 -26.31
CA GLU A 719 -23.99 -11.51 -25.51
C GLU A 719 -25.12 -10.66 -24.93
N SER A 720 -24.84 -9.41 -24.53
CA SER A 720 -25.93 -8.51 -24.11
C SER A 720 -26.94 -8.26 -25.22
N ASP A 721 -26.51 -8.26 -26.48
CA ASP A 721 -27.42 -8.18 -27.65
C ASP A 721 -28.19 -9.48 -27.92
N LYS A 722 -27.78 -10.61 -27.34
CA LYS A 722 -28.47 -11.89 -27.39
C LYS A 722 -29.49 -12.09 -26.27
N LEU A 723 -29.47 -11.25 -25.25
CA LEU A 723 -30.42 -11.31 -24.14
C LEU A 723 -31.82 -10.89 -24.63
N LYS A 724 -32.80 -11.77 -24.42
CA LYS A 724 -34.19 -11.49 -24.66
C LYS A 724 -34.82 -10.92 -23.41
N ALA A 725 -35.72 -9.93 -23.57
CA ALA A 725 -36.52 -9.44 -22.47
C ALA A 725 -37.76 -10.31 -22.28
N PHE A 726 -38.20 -10.49 -21.04
CA PHE A 726 -39.48 -11.09 -20.71
C PHE A 726 -40.17 -10.31 -19.58
N GLU A 727 -41.50 -10.29 -19.63
CA GLU A 727 -42.33 -9.64 -18.63
C GLU A 727 -42.82 -10.66 -17.61
N PHE A 728 -42.89 -10.24 -16.36
CA PHE A 728 -43.38 -11.05 -15.26
C PHE A 728 -44.06 -10.16 -14.20
N THR A 729 -44.69 -10.78 -13.24
CA THR A 729 -45.33 -10.06 -12.14
C THR A 729 -44.71 -10.45 -10.80
N SER A 730 -44.27 -9.50 -10.01
CA SER A 730 -43.87 -9.67 -8.62
C SER A 730 -45.01 -9.27 -7.67
N VAL A 731 -45.14 -9.98 -6.55
CA VAL A 731 -46.18 -9.78 -5.57
C VAL A 731 -45.57 -9.49 -4.20
N THR A 732 -46.15 -8.55 -3.45
CA THR A 732 -45.79 -8.29 -2.05
C THR A 732 -47.01 -8.46 -1.15
N VAL A 733 -46.81 -9.15 -0.02
CA VAL A 733 -47.84 -9.42 0.96
C VAL A 733 -47.51 -8.86 2.34
N ASN A 734 -48.53 -8.54 3.12
CA ASN A 734 -48.42 -8.17 4.52
C ASN A 734 -48.33 -9.42 5.45
N ARG A 735 -48.24 -9.23 6.75
CA ARG A 735 -48.18 -10.32 7.77
C ARG A 735 -49.40 -11.25 7.80
N ARG A 736 -50.49 -10.87 7.16
CA ARG A 736 -51.72 -11.72 7.06
C ARG A 736 -51.77 -12.48 5.74
N GLY A 737 -50.76 -12.32 4.87
CA GLY A 737 -50.75 -12.93 3.55
C GLY A 737 -51.64 -12.21 2.53
N GLU A 738 -52.15 -11.03 2.88
CA GLU A 738 -52.93 -10.20 1.97
C GLU A 738 -52.01 -9.47 1.00
N GLU A 739 -52.34 -9.55 -0.28
CA GLU A 739 -51.58 -8.84 -1.32
C GLU A 739 -51.71 -7.32 -1.15
N ILE A 740 -50.57 -6.64 -0.94
CA ILE A 740 -50.52 -5.18 -0.79
C ILE A 740 -49.95 -4.51 -2.02
N LYS A 741 -49.23 -5.26 -2.89
CA LYS A 741 -48.61 -4.71 -4.09
C LYS A 741 -48.46 -5.82 -5.15
N ARG A 742 -48.80 -5.47 -6.40
CA ARG A 742 -48.54 -6.28 -7.59
C ARG A 742 -47.90 -5.41 -8.67
N GLU A 743 -46.73 -5.80 -9.14
CA GLU A 743 -45.96 -5.01 -10.09
C GLU A 743 -45.63 -5.85 -11.31
N ALA A 744 -45.92 -5.29 -12.48
CA ALA A 744 -45.34 -5.79 -13.71
C ALA A 744 -43.87 -5.34 -13.81
N LYS A 745 -42.98 -6.28 -14.04
CA LYS A 745 -41.53 -6.07 -14.18
C LYS A 745 -41.02 -6.74 -15.43
N GLN A 746 -39.82 -6.36 -15.82
CA GLN A 746 -39.12 -6.92 -16.97
C GLN A 746 -37.72 -7.33 -16.54
N ALA A 747 -37.27 -8.49 -17.02
CA ALA A 747 -35.89 -8.95 -16.84
C ALA A 747 -35.35 -9.45 -18.19
N LYS A 748 -34.04 -9.52 -18.28
CA LYS A 748 -33.33 -10.05 -19.43
C LYS A 748 -32.92 -11.50 -19.18
N TYR A 749 -32.96 -12.34 -20.21
CA TYR A 749 -32.53 -13.73 -20.12
C TYR A 749 -31.85 -14.20 -21.38
N PHE A 750 -31.00 -15.18 -21.25
CA PHE A 750 -30.41 -15.94 -22.31
C PHE A 750 -31.05 -17.34 -22.36
N ARG A 751 -31.35 -17.86 -23.55
CA ARG A 751 -31.92 -19.20 -23.70
C ARG A 751 -30.91 -20.15 -24.27
N GLU A 752 -30.48 -21.11 -23.47
CA GLU A 752 -29.71 -22.27 -23.90
C GLU A 752 -30.65 -23.32 -24.47
N ILE A 753 -30.26 -23.97 -25.53
CA ILE A 753 -31.02 -25.09 -26.12
C ILE A 753 -30.26 -26.38 -25.85
N LEU A 754 -30.83 -27.17 -24.94
CA LEU A 754 -30.31 -28.48 -24.58
C LEU A 754 -30.67 -29.54 -25.63
N PRO A 755 -30.09 -30.77 -25.58
CA PRO A 755 -30.47 -31.85 -26.44
C PRO A 755 -31.99 -32.11 -26.45
N ASN A 756 -32.54 -32.49 -27.59
CA ASN A 756 -33.98 -32.68 -27.88
C ASN A 756 -34.80 -31.37 -27.78
N ASP A 757 -34.18 -30.24 -28.11
CA ASP A 757 -34.78 -28.90 -28.14
C ASP A 757 -35.36 -28.44 -26.78
N VAL A 758 -34.83 -28.96 -25.68
CA VAL A 758 -35.26 -28.58 -24.31
C VAL A 758 -34.66 -27.22 -23.93
N PRO A 759 -35.47 -26.19 -23.64
CA PRO A 759 -34.97 -24.87 -23.30
C PRO A 759 -34.47 -24.81 -21.84
N LEU A 760 -33.35 -24.10 -21.63
CA LEU A 760 -32.86 -23.66 -20.33
C LEU A 760 -32.73 -22.13 -20.36
N ASP A 761 -33.63 -21.45 -19.64
CA ASP A 761 -33.63 -20.00 -19.55
C ASP A 761 -32.72 -19.54 -18.38
N MET A 762 -31.71 -18.76 -18.70
CA MET A 762 -30.75 -18.19 -17.75
C MET A 762 -31.04 -16.70 -17.61
N VAL A 763 -31.52 -16.28 -16.45
CA VAL A 763 -31.85 -14.89 -16.17
C VAL A 763 -30.60 -14.11 -15.77
N TYR A 764 -30.44 -12.94 -16.33
CA TYR A 764 -29.37 -12.00 -15.96
C TYR A 764 -29.67 -11.40 -14.57
N ILE A 765 -28.78 -11.63 -13.64
CA ILE A 765 -28.82 -11.09 -12.28
C ILE A 765 -27.80 -9.95 -12.22
N PRO A 766 -28.24 -8.71 -11.99
CA PRO A 766 -27.35 -7.57 -11.86
C PRO A 766 -26.47 -7.72 -10.62
N GLY A 767 -25.22 -7.33 -10.71
CA GLY A 767 -24.35 -7.25 -9.55
C GLY A 767 -24.84 -6.23 -8.52
N GLY A 768 -24.35 -6.34 -7.29
CA GLY A 768 -24.73 -5.41 -6.23
C GLY A 768 -24.25 -5.85 -4.86
N LYS A 769 -24.63 -5.09 -3.83
CA LYS A 769 -24.29 -5.38 -2.44
C LYS A 769 -25.56 -5.68 -1.64
N PHE A 770 -25.51 -6.63 -0.74
CA PHE A 770 -26.64 -6.97 0.13
C PHE A 770 -26.16 -7.45 1.49
N MET A 771 -27.06 -7.40 2.47
CA MET A 771 -26.81 -7.97 3.79
C MET A 771 -27.23 -9.44 3.79
N MET A 772 -26.24 -10.35 3.80
CA MET A 772 -26.44 -11.79 3.87
C MET A 772 -26.70 -12.25 5.30
N GLY A 773 -27.62 -13.21 5.47
CA GLY A 773 -27.95 -13.77 6.78
C GLY A 773 -29.15 -13.11 7.45
N SER A 774 -29.40 -13.47 8.71
CA SER A 774 -30.51 -12.97 9.51
C SER A 774 -30.08 -11.92 10.54
N PRO A 775 -30.91 -10.88 10.79
CA PRO A 775 -30.70 -9.94 11.90
C PRO A 775 -30.66 -10.67 13.27
N GLU A 776 -30.02 -10.06 14.26
CA GLU A 776 -29.79 -10.62 15.60
C GLU A 776 -31.06 -11.21 16.28
N LYS A 777 -32.22 -10.61 16.05
CA LYS A 777 -33.48 -11.01 16.64
C LYS A 777 -34.28 -12.02 15.81
N GLU A 778 -33.74 -12.42 14.66
CA GLU A 778 -34.41 -13.33 13.71
C GLU A 778 -33.52 -14.52 13.37
N GLY A 779 -34.11 -15.56 12.78
CA GLY A 779 -33.38 -16.70 12.25
C GLY A 779 -32.72 -17.58 13.30
N TYR A 780 -31.84 -18.43 12.82
CA TYR A 780 -31.01 -19.34 13.62
C TYR A 780 -29.59 -18.82 13.77
N ASP A 781 -28.82 -19.34 14.73
CA ASP A 781 -27.45 -18.91 14.98
C ASP A 781 -26.52 -19.21 13.80
N ASN A 782 -26.81 -20.23 13.01
CA ASN A 782 -26.07 -20.55 11.79
C ASN A 782 -26.34 -19.60 10.61
N GLU A 783 -27.26 -18.65 10.75
CA GLU A 783 -27.55 -17.58 9.80
C GLU A 783 -26.90 -16.25 10.20
N LYS A 784 -25.95 -16.25 11.18
CA LYS A 784 -25.32 -15.07 11.81
C LYS A 784 -23.80 -15.19 11.83
N PRO A 785 -23.07 -14.06 11.96
CA PRO A 785 -23.56 -12.68 11.94
C PRO A 785 -24.08 -12.26 10.56
N GLN A 786 -25.02 -11.32 10.52
CA GLN A 786 -25.40 -10.69 9.26
C GLN A 786 -24.23 -9.82 8.76
N HIS A 787 -23.82 -9.98 7.51
CA HIS A 787 -22.67 -9.31 6.93
C HIS A 787 -22.94 -8.80 5.51
N LEU A 788 -22.17 -7.80 5.09
CA LEU A 788 -22.29 -7.19 3.77
C LEU A 788 -21.52 -8.02 2.74
N VAL A 789 -22.18 -8.46 1.67
CA VAL A 789 -21.58 -9.21 0.56
C VAL A 789 -21.74 -8.45 -0.75
N SER A 790 -20.69 -8.44 -1.58
CA SER A 790 -20.68 -7.88 -2.93
C SER A 790 -20.82 -9.02 -3.93
N ILE A 791 -21.78 -8.92 -4.85
CA ILE A 791 -22.05 -9.95 -5.88
C ILE A 791 -21.73 -9.35 -7.26
N SER A 792 -20.90 -10.04 -8.02
CA SER A 792 -20.66 -9.72 -9.43
C SER A 792 -21.88 -10.10 -10.29
N PRO A 793 -22.12 -9.47 -11.46
CA PRO A 793 -23.20 -9.89 -12.36
C PRO A 793 -23.02 -11.32 -12.85
N PHE A 794 -24.09 -12.08 -12.91
CA PHE A 794 -24.07 -13.48 -13.36
C PHE A 794 -25.40 -13.89 -14.00
N LEU A 795 -25.45 -15.07 -14.60
CA LEU A 795 -26.67 -15.68 -15.14
C LEU A 795 -27.11 -16.81 -14.21
N MET A 796 -28.39 -16.83 -13.82
CA MET A 796 -28.97 -17.89 -12.98
C MET A 796 -30.15 -18.56 -13.67
N GLY A 797 -30.26 -19.87 -13.55
CA GLY A 797 -31.42 -20.63 -14.04
C GLY A 797 -32.74 -20.01 -13.55
N LYS A 798 -33.64 -19.67 -14.49
CA LYS A 798 -34.94 -19.08 -14.20
C LYS A 798 -35.76 -19.90 -13.20
N TYR A 799 -35.58 -21.19 -13.27
CA TYR A 799 -36.20 -22.23 -12.43
C TYR A 799 -35.13 -23.15 -11.84
N PRO A 800 -35.46 -23.95 -10.79
CA PRO A 800 -34.70 -25.14 -10.49
C PRO A 800 -34.63 -26.05 -11.72
N ILE A 801 -33.57 -26.82 -11.91
CA ILE A 801 -33.43 -27.73 -13.04
C ILE A 801 -34.61 -28.68 -13.08
N THR A 802 -35.34 -28.71 -14.23
CA THR A 802 -36.53 -29.56 -14.42
C THR A 802 -36.11 -30.98 -14.81
N GLN A 803 -37.05 -31.92 -14.64
CA GLN A 803 -36.83 -33.32 -15.02
C GLN A 803 -36.52 -33.46 -16.53
N ALA A 804 -37.16 -32.66 -17.41
CA ALA A 804 -36.81 -32.61 -18.82
C ALA A 804 -35.37 -32.14 -19.08
N GLN A 805 -34.97 -31.05 -18.43
CA GLN A 805 -33.61 -30.49 -18.56
C GLN A 805 -32.55 -31.47 -18.01
N TRP A 806 -32.82 -32.07 -16.86
CA TRP A 806 -31.95 -33.11 -16.31
C TRP A 806 -31.77 -34.27 -17.29
N LYS A 807 -32.90 -34.84 -17.77
CA LYS A 807 -32.88 -35.98 -18.69
C LYS A 807 -32.11 -35.67 -19.97
N ALA A 808 -32.24 -34.44 -20.50
CA ALA A 808 -31.57 -34.02 -21.72
C ALA A 808 -30.04 -34.11 -21.58
N ILE A 809 -29.48 -33.74 -20.44
CA ILE A 809 -28.00 -33.75 -20.21
C ILE A 809 -27.55 -35.08 -19.59
N ALA A 810 -28.30 -35.65 -18.61
CA ALA A 810 -27.92 -36.91 -17.98
C ALA A 810 -27.84 -38.09 -18.94
N SER A 811 -28.66 -38.09 -19.99
CA SER A 811 -28.62 -39.11 -21.04
C SER A 811 -27.42 -39.04 -21.96
N ARG A 812 -26.65 -37.95 -21.94
CA ARG A 812 -25.42 -37.75 -22.75
C ARG A 812 -24.20 -38.35 -22.03
N THR A 813 -24.05 -39.67 -22.19
CA THR A 813 -22.94 -40.42 -21.59
C THR A 813 -21.59 -40.07 -22.21
N ASP A 814 -21.55 -39.54 -23.44
CA ASP A 814 -20.40 -39.03 -24.15
C ASP A 814 -19.83 -37.73 -23.50
N LEU A 815 -20.66 -37.01 -22.71
CA LEU A 815 -20.26 -35.82 -21.98
C LEU A 815 -19.79 -36.12 -20.52
N LYS A 816 -19.84 -37.39 -20.11
CA LYS A 816 -19.45 -37.80 -18.78
C LYS A 816 -18.07 -37.25 -18.38
N VAL A 817 -17.95 -36.72 -17.18
CA VAL A 817 -16.71 -36.26 -16.59
C VAL A 817 -16.21 -37.27 -15.58
N GLU A 818 -16.94 -37.53 -14.50
CA GLU A 818 -16.51 -38.41 -13.42
C GLU A 818 -17.46 -39.56 -13.17
N ARG A 819 -18.79 -39.32 -13.17
CA ARG A 819 -19.78 -40.31 -12.74
C ARG A 819 -20.91 -40.52 -13.73
N ASP A 820 -21.54 -41.67 -13.61
CA ASP A 820 -22.79 -41.94 -14.37
C ASP A 820 -23.99 -41.27 -13.66
N LEU A 821 -24.81 -40.59 -14.45
CA LEU A 821 -26.09 -40.02 -13.97
C LEU A 821 -27.27 -40.91 -14.36
N ASN A 822 -28.20 -41.13 -13.42
CA ASN A 822 -29.49 -41.73 -13.75
C ASN A 822 -30.34 -40.71 -14.52
N PRO A 823 -30.77 -40.97 -15.79
CA PRO A 823 -31.56 -39.98 -16.54
C PRO A 823 -32.95 -39.73 -15.96
N ASN A 824 -33.47 -40.60 -15.09
CA ASN A 824 -34.81 -40.49 -14.49
C ASN A 824 -34.70 -40.75 -12.97
N PRO A 825 -34.09 -39.88 -12.15
CA PRO A 825 -33.87 -40.11 -10.74
C PRO A 825 -35.13 -39.77 -9.90
N ALA A 826 -35.98 -38.86 -10.43
CA ALA A 826 -37.08 -38.25 -9.68
C ALA A 826 -38.10 -39.29 -9.12
N TYR A 827 -38.64 -39.00 -7.95
CA TYR A 827 -39.70 -39.75 -7.33
C TYR A 827 -41.07 -39.40 -7.92
N PHE A 828 -41.32 -38.10 -8.21
CA PHE A 828 -42.58 -37.60 -8.73
C PHE A 828 -42.56 -37.51 -10.28
N GLN A 829 -42.44 -38.65 -10.96
CA GLN A 829 -42.30 -38.73 -12.42
C GLN A 829 -43.54 -39.20 -13.18
N ASP A 830 -44.57 -39.67 -12.46
CA ASP A 830 -45.73 -40.29 -13.07
C ASP A 830 -46.89 -39.32 -13.42
N SER A 831 -46.70 -38.01 -13.23
CA SER A 831 -47.68 -36.97 -13.56
C SER A 831 -47.54 -36.46 -15.01
N GLN A 832 -48.63 -35.95 -15.59
CA GLN A 832 -48.64 -35.40 -16.94
C GLN A 832 -47.72 -34.15 -17.09
N ASP A 833 -47.38 -33.50 -16.00
CA ASP A 833 -46.55 -32.31 -15.92
C ASP A 833 -45.12 -32.59 -15.38
N SER A 834 -44.72 -33.84 -15.28
CA SER A 834 -43.44 -34.26 -14.68
C SER A 834 -42.23 -33.61 -15.36
N ASP A 835 -42.27 -33.42 -16.68
CA ASP A 835 -41.20 -32.75 -17.43
C ASP A 835 -40.94 -31.29 -16.97
N HIS A 836 -41.98 -30.62 -16.41
CA HIS A 836 -41.91 -29.25 -15.90
C HIS A 836 -41.72 -29.18 -14.37
N ARG A 837 -41.67 -30.30 -13.67
CA ARG A 837 -41.35 -30.34 -12.25
C ARG A 837 -39.85 -30.28 -12.03
N PRO A 838 -39.33 -29.75 -10.88
CA PRO A 838 -37.91 -29.84 -10.58
C PRO A 838 -37.46 -31.29 -10.54
N VAL A 839 -36.22 -31.53 -10.98
CA VAL A 839 -35.56 -32.81 -10.69
C VAL A 839 -35.30 -32.90 -9.20
N GLU A 840 -35.56 -34.05 -8.61
CA GLU A 840 -35.23 -34.35 -7.22
C GLU A 840 -34.60 -35.76 -7.12
N LYS A 841 -34.18 -36.17 -5.95
CA LYS A 841 -33.36 -37.38 -5.72
C LYS A 841 -32.01 -37.32 -6.48
N VAL A 842 -31.38 -36.20 -6.41
CA VAL A 842 -30.02 -35.97 -6.93
C VAL A 842 -29.11 -35.55 -5.77
N SER A 843 -27.96 -36.17 -5.69
CA SER A 843 -26.91 -35.79 -4.73
C SER A 843 -26.21 -34.51 -5.16
N TRP A 844 -25.42 -33.91 -4.28
CA TRP A 844 -24.55 -32.76 -4.64
C TRP A 844 -23.58 -33.12 -5.75
N TYR A 845 -23.00 -34.32 -5.69
CA TYR A 845 -22.07 -34.76 -6.74
C TYR A 845 -22.76 -35.00 -8.09
N ASP A 846 -24.04 -35.45 -8.09
CA ASP A 846 -24.80 -35.61 -9.32
C ASP A 846 -25.12 -34.25 -9.95
N ALA A 847 -25.40 -33.24 -9.09
CA ALA A 847 -25.62 -31.87 -9.52
C ALA A 847 -24.35 -31.24 -10.11
N VAL A 848 -23.18 -31.48 -9.50
CA VAL A 848 -21.87 -31.03 -10.02
C VAL A 848 -21.55 -31.71 -11.35
N GLU A 849 -21.71 -33.03 -11.45
CA GLU A 849 -21.52 -33.76 -12.72
C GLU A 849 -22.45 -33.26 -13.84
N PHE A 850 -23.70 -32.91 -13.47
CA PHE A 850 -24.63 -32.30 -14.43
C PHE A 850 -24.11 -30.95 -14.93
N CYS A 851 -23.64 -30.07 -14.03
CA CYS A 851 -23.04 -28.78 -14.39
C CYS A 851 -21.84 -28.96 -15.32
N GLN A 852 -20.96 -29.90 -15.02
CA GLN A 852 -19.79 -30.21 -15.83
C GLN A 852 -20.16 -30.73 -17.22
N ARG A 853 -21.17 -31.63 -17.36
CA ARG A 853 -21.70 -32.09 -18.65
C ARG A 853 -22.34 -30.95 -19.42
N LEU A 854 -23.12 -30.11 -18.73
CA LEU A 854 -23.73 -28.93 -19.34
C LEU A 854 -22.66 -27.98 -19.87
N SER A 855 -21.60 -27.77 -19.12
CA SER A 855 -20.46 -26.94 -19.54
C SER A 855 -19.78 -27.51 -20.79
N ARG A 856 -19.54 -28.81 -20.85
CA ARG A 856 -19.00 -29.48 -22.04
C ARG A 856 -19.91 -29.39 -23.27
N HIS A 857 -21.21 -29.45 -23.03
CA HIS A 857 -22.21 -29.36 -24.12
C HIS A 857 -22.28 -27.95 -24.72
N THR A 858 -22.21 -26.93 -23.88
CA THR A 858 -22.49 -25.53 -24.26
C THR A 858 -21.21 -24.71 -24.50
N VAL A 859 -20.06 -25.25 -24.11
CA VAL A 859 -18.75 -24.54 -24.08
C VAL A 859 -18.80 -23.29 -23.20
N ARG A 860 -19.63 -23.32 -22.14
CA ARG A 860 -19.76 -22.28 -21.11
C ARG A 860 -19.53 -22.91 -19.76
N GLU A 861 -19.02 -22.16 -18.80
CA GLU A 861 -18.79 -22.63 -17.45
C GLU A 861 -20.09 -22.57 -16.63
N TYR A 862 -20.76 -23.71 -16.46
CA TYR A 862 -21.90 -23.87 -15.57
C TYR A 862 -21.47 -24.52 -14.26
N ARG A 863 -21.98 -24.01 -13.15
CA ARG A 863 -21.73 -24.51 -11.80
C ARG A 863 -22.97 -24.38 -10.89
N LEU A 864 -22.89 -24.91 -9.70
CA LEU A 864 -23.83 -24.56 -8.64
C LEU A 864 -23.64 -23.10 -8.23
N PRO A 865 -24.69 -22.40 -7.78
CA PRO A 865 -24.53 -21.08 -7.18
C PRO A 865 -23.71 -21.14 -5.89
N SER A 866 -22.93 -20.10 -5.61
CA SER A 866 -22.48 -19.89 -4.24
C SER A 866 -23.68 -19.63 -3.33
N GLU A 867 -23.56 -19.89 -2.05
CA GLU A 867 -24.60 -19.59 -1.07
C GLU A 867 -24.97 -18.11 -1.08
N ALA A 868 -23.99 -17.24 -1.24
CA ALA A 868 -24.17 -15.79 -1.34
C ALA A 868 -24.90 -15.37 -2.63
N GLU A 869 -24.54 -15.93 -3.79
CA GLU A 869 -25.26 -15.72 -5.06
C GLU A 869 -26.71 -16.15 -4.94
N TRP A 870 -26.94 -17.31 -4.31
CA TRP A 870 -28.28 -17.84 -4.13
C TRP A 870 -29.15 -16.92 -3.27
N GLU A 871 -28.64 -16.47 -2.10
CA GLU A 871 -29.42 -15.59 -1.19
C GLU A 871 -29.64 -14.20 -1.80
N TYR A 872 -28.64 -13.63 -2.47
CA TYR A 872 -28.77 -12.38 -3.20
C TYR A 872 -29.87 -12.45 -4.26
N ALA A 873 -29.83 -13.50 -5.08
CA ALA A 873 -30.81 -13.76 -6.12
C ALA A 873 -32.20 -14.02 -5.55
N CYS A 874 -32.32 -14.75 -4.45
CA CYS A 874 -33.58 -15.01 -3.73
C CYS A 874 -34.21 -13.71 -3.21
N ARG A 875 -33.43 -12.88 -2.53
CA ARG A 875 -33.89 -11.60 -1.98
C ARG A 875 -34.29 -10.60 -3.05
N ALA A 876 -33.61 -10.54 -4.15
CA ALA A 876 -33.88 -9.63 -5.25
C ALA A 876 -34.15 -8.17 -4.77
N GLY A 877 -33.31 -7.69 -3.84
CA GLY A 877 -33.39 -6.36 -3.25
C GLY A 877 -34.25 -6.23 -1.99
N THR A 878 -34.86 -7.31 -1.48
CA THR A 878 -35.67 -7.28 -0.24
C THR A 878 -34.82 -7.61 0.98
N THR A 879 -35.21 -7.06 2.14
CA THR A 879 -34.63 -7.38 3.46
C THR A 879 -35.59 -8.22 4.34
N THR A 880 -36.79 -8.50 3.84
CA THR A 880 -37.84 -9.27 4.52
C THR A 880 -37.52 -10.76 4.56
N PRO A 881 -38.21 -11.56 5.41
CA PRO A 881 -38.01 -13.01 5.47
C PRO A 881 -38.17 -13.72 4.15
N PHE A 882 -39.09 -13.26 3.29
CA PHE A 882 -39.37 -13.78 1.96
C PHE A 882 -39.27 -12.62 0.95
N HIS A 883 -38.97 -12.92 -0.32
CA HIS A 883 -39.04 -11.89 -1.36
C HIS A 883 -40.50 -11.38 -1.56
N PHE A 884 -41.47 -12.11 -1.11
CA PHE A 884 -42.90 -11.71 -1.08
C PHE A 884 -43.19 -10.72 0.06
N GLY A 885 -42.32 -10.53 1.03
CA GLY A 885 -42.47 -9.64 2.20
C GLY A 885 -42.47 -10.38 3.53
N GLU A 886 -43.44 -10.04 4.41
CA GLU A 886 -43.45 -10.41 5.82
C GLU A 886 -43.90 -11.87 6.08
N THR A 887 -44.53 -12.55 5.12
CA THR A 887 -44.97 -13.92 5.20
C THR A 887 -45.07 -14.61 3.84
N ILE A 888 -45.48 -15.86 3.80
CA ILE A 888 -45.65 -16.72 2.63
C ILE A 888 -46.97 -17.44 2.70
N THR A 889 -47.62 -17.67 1.54
CA THR A 889 -48.89 -18.39 1.44
C THR A 889 -48.82 -19.52 0.41
N ASP A 890 -49.74 -20.48 0.45
CA ASP A 890 -49.85 -21.58 -0.52
C ASP A 890 -50.18 -21.10 -1.94
N GLN A 891 -50.56 -19.82 -2.11
CA GLN A 891 -50.77 -19.16 -3.41
C GLN A 891 -49.50 -18.55 -3.97
N LEU A 892 -48.42 -18.51 -3.19
CA LEU A 892 -47.16 -17.90 -3.55
C LEU A 892 -46.00 -18.90 -3.65
N ALA A 893 -46.11 -20.06 -2.96
CA ALA A 893 -45.07 -21.07 -2.96
C ALA A 893 -45.59 -22.46 -2.58
N ASN A 894 -44.82 -23.50 -2.86
CA ASN A 894 -45.10 -24.88 -2.53
C ASN A 894 -44.32 -25.33 -1.28
N TYR A 895 -44.99 -25.37 -0.13
CA TYR A 895 -44.42 -25.76 1.16
C TYR A 895 -45.50 -26.45 2.03
N ASN A 896 -45.16 -26.88 3.25
CA ASN A 896 -46.16 -27.42 4.18
C ASN A 896 -46.99 -26.30 4.81
N ALA A 897 -48.00 -25.86 4.12
CA ALA A 897 -48.91 -24.77 4.49
C ALA A 897 -49.92 -25.11 5.60
N ASN A 898 -49.82 -26.30 6.19
CA ASN A 898 -50.56 -26.61 7.44
C ASN A 898 -50.08 -25.77 8.62
N HIS A 899 -48.95 -25.09 8.44
CA HIS A 899 -48.30 -24.20 9.44
C HIS A 899 -48.21 -22.79 8.88
N ALA A 900 -48.60 -21.80 9.69
CA ALA A 900 -48.44 -20.40 9.39
C ALA A 900 -47.08 -19.89 9.88
N PHE A 901 -46.50 -18.88 9.20
CA PHE A 901 -45.27 -18.18 9.60
C PHE A 901 -45.57 -16.99 10.51
N ALA A 902 -46.53 -16.16 10.11
CA ALA A 902 -46.97 -14.99 10.87
C ALA A 902 -48.46 -15.07 11.24
N TYR A 903 -49.30 -14.33 10.55
CA TYR A 903 -50.76 -14.26 10.82
C TYR A 903 -51.62 -14.67 9.61
N GLU A 904 -50.99 -15.22 8.56
CA GLU A 904 -51.67 -15.72 7.39
C GLU A 904 -52.53 -16.97 7.72
N ALA A 905 -53.57 -17.22 6.94
CA ALA A 905 -54.36 -18.43 7.06
C ALA A 905 -53.51 -19.65 6.65
N LYS A 906 -53.80 -20.80 7.28
CA LYS A 906 -53.25 -22.06 6.82
C LYS A 906 -53.80 -22.37 5.43
N GLY A 907 -52.94 -22.89 4.57
CA GLY A 907 -53.24 -23.22 3.18
C GLY A 907 -53.13 -24.68 2.85
N GLU A 908 -53.08 -25.01 1.57
CA GLU A 908 -52.98 -26.34 1.04
C GLU A 908 -51.58 -26.92 1.19
N TYR A 909 -51.46 -28.10 1.78
CA TYR A 909 -50.23 -28.90 1.78
C TYR A 909 -50.30 -29.95 0.68
N ARG A 910 -49.63 -29.72 -0.46
CA ARG A 910 -49.72 -30.52 -1.71
C ARG A 910 -49.03 -31.88 -1.61
N ARG A 911 -48.05 -32.06 -0.74
CA ARG A 911 -47.30 -33.31 -0.45
C ARG A 911 -46.52 -33.86 -1.63
N GLU A 912 -46.22 -33.05 -2.61
CA GLU A 912 -45.42 -33.40 -3.79
C GLU A 912 -44.77 -32.14 -4.38
N THR A 913 -43.77 -32.33 -5.25
CA THR A 913 -43.25 -31.24 -6.09
C THR A 913 -44.28 -30.82 -7.12
N ILE A 914 -44.21 -29.57 -7.58
CA ILE A 914 -45.11 -29.05 -8.62
C ILE A 914 -44.33 -28.45 -9.76
N ARG A 915 -44.99 -28.13 -10.87
CA ARG A 915 -44.35 -27.45 -12.00
C ARG A 915 -43.75 -26.09 -11.59
N VAL A 916 -42.61 -25.76 -12.13
CA VAL A 916 -41.78 -24.64 -11.71
C VAL A 916 -42.26 -23.23 -12.13
N ASP A 917 -43.28 -23.11 -12.91
CA ASP A 917 -43.82 -21.85 -13.45
C ASP A 917 -45.18 -21.47 -12.88
N LEU A 918 -45.59 -22.08 -11.76
CA LEU A 918 -46.95 -21.92 -11.23
C LEU A 918 -47.14 -20.64 -10.43
N PHE A 919 -46.11 -20.20 -9.71
CA PHE A 919 -46.18 -19.07 -8.76
C PHE A 919 -45.53 -17.78 -9.32
N PRO A 920 -45.85 -16.61 -8.73
CA PRO A 920 -45.15 -15.36 -9.10
C PRO A 920 -43.64 -15.44 -8.83
N SER A 921 -42.90 -14.81 -9.71
CA SER A 921 -41.43 -14.70 -9.52
C SER A 921 -41.04 -13.57 -8.55
N ASN A 922 -39.80 -13.58 -8.13
CA ASN A 922 -39.22 -12.47 -7.40
C ASN A 922 -38.90 -11.25 -8.33
N ALA A 923 -38.34 -10.19 -7.79
CA ALA A 923 -38.06 -8.96 -8.54
C ALA A 923 -36.98 -9.08 -9.63
N PHE A 924 -36.17 -10.16 -9.62
CA PHE A 924 -35.25 -10.50 -10.71
C PHE A 924 -35.84 -11.44 -11.76
N GLY A 925 -37.11 -11.93 -11.61
CA GLY A 925 -37.74 -12.84 -12.54
C GLY A 925 -37.39 -14.32 -12.30
N LEU A 926 -36.92 -14.67 -11.12
CA LEU A 926 -36.62 -16.04 -10.67
C LEU A 926 -37.84 -16.65 -9.96
N TYR A 927 -38.10 -17.88 -10.25
CA TYR A 927 -39.26 -18.63 -9.71
C TYR A 927 -38.81 -19.67 -8.69
N ASP A 928 -39.73 -20.07 -7.81
CA ASP A 928 -39.53 -21.12 -6.79
C ASP A 928 -38.30 -20.93 -5.88
N MET A 929 -37.94 -19.66 -5.59
CA MET A 929 -36.86 -19.37 -4.63
C MET A 929 -37.27 -19.69 -3.18
N HIS A 930 -38.55 -19.99 -2.91
CA HIS A 930 -39.09 -20.41 -1.63
C HIS A 930 -39.94 -21.68 -1.79
N GLY A 931 -39.49 -22.78 -1.26
CA GLY A 931 -40.23 -24.05 -1.31
C GLY A 931 -39.95 -24.89 -2.57
N ASN A 932 -40.81 -25.80 -2.92
CA ASN A 932 -40.70 -26.80 -3.96
C ASN A 932 -39.63 -27.85 -3.70
N VAL A 933 -38.35 -27.53 -3.91
CA VAL A 933 -37.16 -28.32 -3.56
C VAL A 933 -36.10 -27.48 -2.84
N TRP A 934 -35.38 -28.08 -1.90
CA TRP A 934 -34.13 -27.53 -1.42
C TRP A 934 -33.14 -27.53 -2.57
N GLU A 935 -32.33 -26.47 -2.68
CA GLU A 935 -31.38 -26.31 -3.75
C GLU A 935 -29.93 -26.37 -3.24
N TRP A 936 -29.12 -27.24 -3.83
CA TRP A 936 -27.72 -27.38 -3.55
C TRP A 936 -26.94 -26.10 -3.95
N CYS A 937 -26.08 -25.64 -3.05
CA CYS A 937 -25.06 -24.61 -3.32
C CYS A 937 -23.66 -25.24 -3.41
N GLU A 938 -22.69 -24.50 -3.92
CA GLU A 938 -21.33 -24.95 -4.08
C GLU A 938 -20.57 -25.03 -2.75
N ASP A 939 -20.96 -24.18 -1.79
CA ASP A 939 -20.31 -23.96 -0.50
C ASP A 939 -20.26 -25.19 0.40
N ASP A 940 -19.14 -25.29 1.12
CA ASP A 940 -18.99 -26.19 2.25
C ASP A 940 -19.83 -25.68 3.43
N TRP A 941 -20.27 -26.58 4.32
CA TRP A 941 -21.07 -26.17 5.46
C TRP A 941 -20.21 -25.55 6.58
N HIS A 942 -20.55 -24.35 6.99
CA HIS A 942 -20.01 -23.68 8.16
C HIS A 942 -21.10 -23.38 9.18
N CYS A 943 -20.78 -23.46 10.48
CA CYS A 943 -21.77 -23.36 11.57
C CYS A 943 -22.32 -21.94 11.80
N ASN A 944 -21.69 -20.91 11.24
CA ASN A 944 -22.07 -19.51 11.28
C ASN A 944 -21.40 -18.77 10.12
N TYR A 945 -21.54 -17.44 10.04
CA TYR A 945 -20.90 -16.60 9.01
C TYR A 945 -19.65 -15.85 9.49
N GLU A 946 -19.05 -16.24 10.63
CA GLU A 946 -17.78 -15.67 11.04
C GLU A 946 -16.65 -16.08 10.08
N GLY A 947 -16.05 -15.12 9.39
CA GLY A 947 -15.03 -15.37 8.37
C GLY A 947 -15.56 -15.72 6.98
N ALA A 948 -16.86 -15.60 6.72
CA ALA A 948 -17.45 -15.88 5.41
C ALA A 948 -16.93 -14.91 4.34
N PRO A 949 -16.75 -15.37 3.07
CA PRO A 949 -16.38 -14.51 1.96
C PRO A 949 -17.36 -13.34 1.78
N THR A 950 -16.85 -12.16 1.45
CA THR A 950 -17.67 -10.95 1.25
C THR A 950 -17.76 -10.52 -0.22
N ASP A 951 -17.15 -11.28 -1.12
CA ASP A 951 -17.08 -11.03 -2.57
C ASP A 951 -18.03 -11.91 -3.39
N GLY A 952 -18.83 -12.72 -2.71
CA GLY A 952 -19.80 -13.62 -3.36
C GLY A 952 -19.19 -14.94 -3.85
N SER A 953 -17.93 -15.20 -3.63
CA SER A 953 -17.29 -16.49 -3.92
C SER A 953 -17.86 -17.59 -3.01
N PRO A 954 -17.86 -18.87 -3.44
CA PRO A 954 -18.27 -19.97 -2.58
C PRO A 954 -17.30 -20.13 -1.41
N TRP A 955 -17.83 -20.40 -0.21
CA TRP A 955 -17.03 -20.64 0.99
C TRP A 955 -16.60 -22.10 1.05
N LEU A 956 -15.34 -22.37 0.67
CA LEU A 956 -14.78 -23.70 0.51
C LEU A 956 -13.70 -23.97 1.57
N ASP A 957 -13.64 -25.20 2.08
CA ASP A 957 -12.52 -25.72 2.87
C ASP A 957 -11.32 -26.02 1.96
N GLU A 958 -10.13 -26.26 2.52
CA GLU A 958 -8.81 -26.38 1.83
C GLU A 958 -8.72 -27.37 0.64
N ASN A 959 -9.76 -28.13 0.32
CA ASN A 959 -9.73 -29.13 -0.75
C ASN A 959 -10.63 -28.75 -1.93
N ASP A 960 -10.05 -28.12 -2.95
CA ASP A 960 -10.75 -27.61 -4.13
C ASP A 960 -11.22 -28.68 -5.14
N ASN A 961 -10.88 -29.96 -4.95
CA ASN A 961 -11.27 -31.00 -5.89
C ASN A 961 -12.68 -31.53 -5.55
N PRO A 962 -13.72 -31.24 -6.39
CA PRO A 962 -15.09 -31.63 -6.11
C PRO A 962 -15.28 -33.13 -5.86
N SER A 963 -14.51 -34.01 -6.52
CA SER A 963 -14.58 -35.46 -6.37
C SER A 963 -13.96 -35.99 -5.07
N GLN A 964 -13.18 -35.18 -4.37
CA GLN A 964 -12.53 -35.55 -3.12
C GLN A 964 -13.11 -34.85 -1.90
N LYS A 965 -14.08 -33.94 -2.08
CA LYS A 965 -14.76 -33.27 -1.00
C LYS A 965 -15.58 -34.27 -0.18
N THR A 966 -15.46 -34.15 1.14
CA THR A 966 -16.23 -34.94 2.11
C THR A 966 -17.03 -33.99 3.01
N GLY A 967 -18.03 -34.51 3.73
CA GLY A 967 -18.82 -33.70 4.63
C GLY A 967 -20.07 -33.08 4.00
N SER A 968 -20.60 -32.03 4.63
CA SER A 968 -21.88 -31.45 4.26
C SER A 968 -21.69 -30.23 3.32
N ALA A 969 -22.63 -30.07 2.36
CA ALA A 969 -22.76 -28.88 1.55
C ALA A 969 -23.97 -28.03 2.01
N VAL A 970 -24.06 -26.81 1.51
CA VAL A 970 -25.16 -25.91 1.86
C VAL A 970 -26.42 -26.21 1.01
N LEU A 971 -27.58 -26.19 1.64
CA LEU A 971 -28.90 -26.27 1.01
C LEU A 971 -29.72 -25.02 1.34
N ARG A 972 -30.40 -24.47 0.34
CA ARG A 972 -31.16 -23.23 0.47
C ARG A 972 -32.60 -23.38 -0.07
N GLY A 973 -33.50 -22.46 0.31
CA GLY A 973 -34.84 -22.30 -0.27
C GLY A 973 -36.00 -23.02 0.41
N GLY A 974 -35.74 -24.10 1.12
CA GLY A 974 -36.85 -24.94 1.64
C GLY A 974 -37.42 -25.87 0.60
N SER A 975 -38.46 -26.67 0.96
CA SER A 975 -39.13 -27.57 0.02
C SER A 975 -40.61 -27.82 0.36
N TRP A 976 -41.27 -28.56 -0.52
CA TRP A 976 -42.70 -28.90 -0.43
C TRP A 976 -43.11 -29.53 0.92
N ILE A 977 -42.18 -30.22 1.63
CA ILE A 977 -42.45 -30.91 2.89
C ILE A 977 -42.15 -30.05 4.12
N TYR A 978 -41.36 -28.98 3.97
CA TYR A 978 -40.92 -28.16 5.09
C TYR A 978 -41.89 -27.04 5.44
N VAL A 979 -41.94 -26.68 6.73
CA VAL A 979 -42.74 -25.57 7.25
C VAL A 979 -42.14 -24.22 6.86
N PRO A 980 -42.92 -23.13 6.80
CA PRO A 980 -42.51 -21.86 6.18
C PRO A 980 -41.26 -21.24 6.77
N ARG A 981 -40.93 -21.49 8.05
CA ARG A 981 -39.69 -20.96 8.67
C ARG A 981 -38.41 -21.40 7.98
N TYR A 982 -38.41 -22.58 7.33
CA TYR A 982 -37.29 -23.11 6.59
C TYR A 982 -37.23 -22.65 5.12
N CYS A 983 -38.30 -21.98 4.67
CA CYS A 983 -38.35 -21.41 3.33
C CYS A 983 -37.95 -19.93 3.26
N ARG A 984 -37.43 -19.34 4.36
CA ARG A 984 -36.97 -17.94 4.37
C ARG A 984 -35.71 -17.76 3.50
N SER A 985 -35.49 -16.53 3.01
CA SER A 985 -34.33 -16.20 2.19
C SER A 985 -33.00 -16.55 2.87
N ALA A 986 -32.88 -16.30 4.18
CA ALA A 986 -31.65 -16.58 4.95
C ALA A 986 -31.57 -18.01 5.50
N SER A 987 -32.60 -18.85 5.34
CA SER A 987 -32.63 -20.19 5.96
C SER A 987 -31.63 -21.14 5.33
N ARG A 988 -30.87 -21.85 6.17
CA ARG A 988 -29.85 -22.86 5.85
C ARG A 988 -30.17 -24.16 6.57
N VAL A 989 -29.74 -25.30 6.02
CA VAL A 989 -29.96 -26.62 6.68
C VAL A 989 -28.68 -27.43 6.76
N ILE A 990 -28.38 -27.98 7.95
CA ILE A 990 -27.20 -28.81 8.22
C ILE A 990 -27.50 -30.31 8.33
N ASN A 991 -28.58 -30.72 9.01
CA ASN A 991 -28.73 -32.08 9.56
C ASN A 991 -28.94 -33.19 8.51
N ILE A 992 -29.06 -32.84 7.24
CA ILE A 992 -29.34 -33.74 6.12
C ILE A 992 -28.55 -33.40 4.87
N ALA A 993 -27.54 -32.51 4.97
CA ALA A 993 -26.85 -31.94 3.83
C ALA A 993 -25.52 -32.64 3.50
N GLU A 994 -25.36 -33.92 3.89
CA GLU A 994 -24.23 -34.72 3.39
C GLU A 994 -24.31 -34.84 1.86
N ARG A 995 -23.19 -34.69 1.16
CA ARG A 995 -23.13 -34.55 -0.29
C ARG A 995 -23.66 -35.74 -1.09
N ASP A 996 -23.72 -36.92 -0.50
CA ASP A 996 -24.25 -38.16 -1.11
C ASP A 996 -25.73 -38.43 -0.83
N VAL A 997 -26.39 -37.58 -0.03
CA VAL A 997 -27.81 -37.77 0.32
C VAL A 997 -28.70 -37.55 -0.88
N ILE A 998 -29.57 -38.54 -1.09
CA ILE A 998 -30.54 -38.59 -2.20
C ILE A 998 -31.96 -38.70 -1.65
N VAL A 999 -32.74 -37.62 -1.67
CA VAL A 999 -34.10 -37.54 -1.17
C VAL A 999 -35.03 -36.80 -2.13
N ASN A 1000 -36.34 -37.05 -2.07
CA ASN A 1000 -37.32 -36.53 -3.03
C ASN A 1000 -37.73 -35.06 -2.78
N TYR A 1001 -36.90 -34.30 -2.11
CA TYR A 1001 -37.06 -32.87 -1.85
C TYR A 1001 -35.77 -32.07 -1.98
N PHE A 1002 -34.68 -32.69 -2.55
CA PHE A 1002 -33.42 -32.03 -2.92
C PHE A 1002 -33.34 -31.97 -4.43
N GLY A 1003 -33.11 -30.79 -4.93
CA GLY A 1003 -32.78 -30.45 -6.32
C GLY A 1003 -31.68 -29.39 -6.36
N PHE A 1004 -31.60 -28.64 -7.45
CA PHE A 1004 -30.62 -27.58 -7.62
C PHE A 1004 -31.00 -26.66 -8.76
N ARG A 1005 -30.38 -25.50 -8.82
CA ARG A 1005 -30.36 -24.67 -10.03
C ARG A 1005 -28.90 -24.39 -10.42
N VAL A 1006 -28.70 -23.92 -11.65
CA VAL A 1006 -27.36 -23.65 -12.18
C VAL A 1006 -27.11 -22.16 -12.31
N VAL A 1007 -25.85 -21.78 -12.20
CA VAL A 1007 -25.38 -20.45 -12.55
C VAL A 1007 -24.30 -20.56 -13.65
N CYS A 1008 -24.12 -19.47 -14.36
CA CYS A 1008 -23.07 -19.33 -15.35
C CYS A 1008 -22.48 -17.92 -15.20
N ALA A 1009 -21.16 -17.82 -15.22
CA ALA A 1009 -20.50 -16.53 -15.25
C ALA A 1009 -20.92 -15.75 -16.51
N PHE A 1010 -21.29 -14.50 -16.34
CA PHE A 1010 -21.59 -13.65 -17.48
C PHE A 1010 -20.27 -13.37 -18.23
N GLY A 1011 -20.07 -13.99 -19.38
CA GLY A 1011 -18.96 -13.73 -20.28
C GLY A 1011 -17.76 -14.68 -20.30
N ARG A 1012 -17.74 -15.78 -19.56
CA ARG A 1012 -16.70 -16.81 -19.72
C ARG A 1012 -17.09 -17.88 -20.76
N ILE A 1013 -16.40 -17.89 -21.90
CA ILE A 1013 -16.38 -19.03 -22.83
C ILE A 1013 -15.17 -19.88 -22.44
N LEU A 1014 -15.37 -21.17 -22.14
CA LEU A 1014 -14.26 -22.11 -21.99
C LEU A 1014 -13.47 -22.16 -23.29
N GLN A 1015 -12.17 -21.90 -23.26
CA GLN A 1015 -11.25 -22.06 -24.40
C GLN A 1015 -11.02 -23.53 -24.75
#